data_256b640767afaada95a13bc3aff015de
#
_entry.id   256b640767afaada95a13bc3aff015de
#
_cell.length_a   1.000
_cell.length_b   1.000
_cell.length_c   1.000
_cell.angle_alpha   90.00
_cell.angle_beta   90.00
_cell.angle_gamma   90.00
#
_symmetry.space_group_name_H-M   'P 1'
#
loop_
_entity.id
_entity.type
_entity.pdbx_description
1 polymer ?
#
loop_
_entity_poly.entity_id
_entity_poly.type
_entity_poly.pdbx_seq_one_letter_code
_entity_poly.pdbx_strand_id
1 'polypeptide(L)'
;MKSRSAAQKNEPKTKKSARFYSDSYADNMLYALLVRSPIPNGTIRSINYDSLPEGYALFSSRDIPKENNIRTFNTEFPVFASERVSYLGEPIGIIVGPDIDKLHCIRENLDIAATQAFKTTKKKEKSGEKDILASRSFSYGNFEQAWDKAHIKADKSYRLTLPFPSTSETDGAFCSFNGQKLSIHTPTRWESHLRRNISAVLGCAQADIELYKTPHPLNNTNSPWHNTALTVQCALASFLTERPVLLTLSRNEQLQYIERPLPVSIRHKTVLNSDGCITAASVYISVDAGAFNPFIRTLLDRLAVSCLNMYRTEHVTVEAYAYRSHTAAGAPSMQWADYHGFYAAEAQIQELSRLSGLNPAQIKLQNIEKPVKSAHKNFPFFFDTAAAVQVIQEVIRQSDFYRKYASYKLTGFNPAELFSPVPLRGIGIACAYEGSDFLGTDLTSMRRSLEVSMEKDGSAVIHADTSSETVQNIWKKTAAQILSIPVEAVSIEGDAALFSEAEVPETLISNISVMTQLLKKCCHAIQKLRFRQPLPIKVKRSLTAPKKDIWNPDSFCGTPYYTVSWAAAAAEIELNPQTYTYTVRNIWLSIDGGNILHDSKAEAAVRQSIRRLFSCFEEFQNSPFPAVSVNFIPSGSEPKQIGDLVFNVLPAAITNAVSQALQSKNLSFPIKPKSLYDIAMGIKKIGEIDAHTDNHKR
;
A
#
# COMPACT_ATOMS: atom_id res chain seq x y z
N MET A 1 9.07 -55.09 33.87
CA MET A 1 9.55 -55.28 32.47
C MET A 1 8.46 -54.93 31.53
N LYS A 2 8.58 -53.78 30.94
CA LYS A 2 8.53 -53.43 29.48
C LYS A 2 7.21 -53.75 28.78
N SER A 3 6.48 -52.75 28.34
CA SER A 3 6.82 -52.09 27.06
C SER A 3 6.14 -50.72 26.96
N ARG A 4 6.94 -49.67 26.86
CA ARG A 4 6.55 -48.38 26.33
C ARG A 4 6.52 -48.51 24.80
N SER A 5 5.36 -48.56 24.18
CA SER A 5 5.25 -48.39 22.74
C SER A 5 5.34 -46.92 22.38
N ALA A 6 6.29 -46.64 21.57
CA ALA A 6 6.60 -45.32 21.05
C ALA A 6 5.48 -44.83 20.12
N ALA A 7 4.75 -43.82 20.57
CA ALA A 7 4.12 -42.88 19.71
C ALA A 7 5.23 -41.95 19.18
N GLN A 8 5.95 -42.37 18.16
CA GLN A 8 6.92 -41.54 17.46
C GLN A 8 6.15 -40.55 16.56
N LYS A 9 6.21 -39.34 16.95
CA LYS A 9 6.09 -38.06 16.30
C LYS A 9 6.26 -38.14 14.80
N ASN A 10 5.16 -37.96 14.07
CA ASN A 10 5.17 -37.46 12.70
C ASN A 10 5.27 -35.94 12.74
N GLU A 11 6.38 -35.37 13.19
CA GLU A 11 6.73 -34.03 12.86
C GLU A 11 7.02 -33.99 11.37
N PRO A 12 6.41 -33.06 10.59
CA PRO A 12 6.76 -32.92 9.18
C PRO A 12 8.27 -32.68 9.11
N LYS A 13 8.99 -33.54 8.38
CA LYS A 13 10.40 -33.34 8.07
C LYS A 13 10.50 -32.13 7.14
N THR A 14 10.39 -30.94 7.69
CA THR A 14 10.80 -29.73 6.99
C THR A 14 12.30 -29.88 6.74
N LYS A 15 12.70 -29.94 5.47
CA LYS A 15 14.10 -29.80 5.11
C LYS A 15 14.60 -28.56 5.85
N LYS A 16 15.72 -28.65 6.57
CA LYS A 16 16.34 -27.58 7.40
C LYS A 16 16.60 -26.24 6.65
N SER A 17 16.07 -26.05 5.45
CA SER A 17 16.27 -24.91 4.57
C SER A 17 15.00 -24.46 3.83
N ALA A 18 13.78 -24.84 4.25
CA ALA A 18 12.58 -24.30 3.62
C ALA A 18 12.59 -22.77 3.76
N ARG A 19 12.77 -22.07 2.65
CA ARG A 19 12.83 -20.60 2.61
C ARG A 19 11.44 -19.99 2.51
N PHE A 20 10.53 -20.66 1.79
CA PHE A 20 9.16 -20.24 1.53
C PHE A 20 8.17 -21.32 1.99
N TYR A 21 6.88 -20.94 2.16
CA TYR A 21 5.86 -21.92 2.54
C TYR A 21 5.66 -22.97 1.43
N SER A 22 5.83 -22.60 0.16
CA SER A 22 5.72 -23.49 -1.00
C SER A 22 6.83 -24.55 -1.07
N ASP A 23 7.93 -24.37 -0.33
CA ASP A 23 8.99 -25.37 -0.17
C ASP A 23 8.64 -26.46 0.86
N SER A 24 7.52 -26.29 1.58
CA SER A 24 7.09 -27.23 2.62
C SER A 24 6.58 -28.53 2.00
N TYR A 25 7.03 -29.64 2.57
CA TYR A 25 6.66 -30.99 2.15
C TYR A 25 6.41 -31.87 3.37
N ALA A 26 5.41 -32.74 3.29
CA ALA A 26 5.16 -33.78 4.27
C ALA A 26 4.66 -35.04 3.57
N ASP A 27 4.95 -36.21 4.14
CA ASP A 27 4.42 -37.49 3.64
C ASP A 27 2.88 -37.46 3.66
N ASN A 28 2.28 -38.01 2.61
CA ASN A 28 0.81 -38.05 2.45
C ASN A 28 0.12 -36.69 2.38
N MET A 29 0.84 -35.61 2.03
CA MET A 29 0.22 -34.30 1.87
C MET A 29 -0.76 -34.27 0.71
N LEU A 30 -1.70 -33.31 0.81
CA LEU A 30 -2.65 -32.98 -0.26
C LEU A 30 -2.31 -31.60 -0.82
N TYR A 31 -2.61 -31.44 -2.11
CA TYR A 31 -2.70 -30.14 -2.75
C TYR A 31 -4.11 -29.61 -2.66
N ALA A 32 -4.28 -28.30 -2.68
CA ALA A 32 -5.57 -27.65 -2.64
C ALA A 32 -5.70 -26.58 -3.72
N LEU A 33 -6.88 -26.50 -4.34
CA LEU A 33 -7.26 -25.43 -5.28
C LEU A 33 -8.57 -24.81 -4.85
N LEU A 34 -8.68 -23.50 -4.95
CA LEU A 34 -9.94 -22.80 -4.70
C LEU A 34 -10.91 -22.98 -5.86
N VAL A 35 -12.15 -23.27 -5.52
CA VAL A 35 -13.30 -23.24 -6.43
C VAL A 35 -13.92 -21.85 -6.36
N ARG A 36 -14.04 -21.21 -7.51
CA ARG A 36 -14.40 -19.80 -7.59
C ARG A 36 -15.70 -19.58 -8.35
N SER A 37 -16.41 -18.54 -7.96
CA SER A 37 -17.65 -18.15 -8.63
C SER A 37 -17.43 -17.76 -10.09
N PRO A 38 -18.21 -18.33 -11.04
CA PRO A 38 -18.17 -17.94 -12.44
C PRO A 38 -18.98 -16.67 -12.74
N ILE A 39 -19.71 -16.13 -11.75
CA ILE A 39 -20.56 -14.96 -11.92
C ILE A 39 -20.13 -13.80 -10.99
N PRO A 40 -20.29 -12.54 -11.42
CA PRO A 40 -19.88 -11.40 -10.62
C PRO A 40 -20.83 -11.09 -9.45
N ASN A 41 -22.10 -11.45 -9.56
CA ASN A 41 -23.11 -11.33 -8.52
C ASN A 41 -24.26 -12.27 -8.78
N GLY A 42 -24.93 -12.73 -7.73
CA GLY A 42 -26.06 -13.62 -7.88
C GLY A 42 -26.06 -14.73 -6.83
N THR A 43 -26.60 -15.87 -7.21
CA THR A 43 -26.81 -17.02 -6.31
C THR A 43 -26.12 -18.26 -6.86
N ILE A 44 -25.36 -18.96 -6.03
CA ILE A 44 -24.85 -20.31 -6.29
C ILE A 44 -25.85 -21.30 -5.69
N ARG A 45 -26.34 -22.21 -6.52
CA ARG A 45 -27.30 -23.25 -6.10
C ARG A 45 -26.60 -24.53 -5.66
N SER A 46 -25.64 -24.97 -6.46
CA SER A 46 -24.85 -26.19 -6.19
C SER A 46 -23.49 -26.14 -6.88
N ILE A 47 -22.59 -26.93 -6.34
CA ILE A 47 -21.30 -27.27 -6.94
C ILE A 47 -21.31 -28.79 -7.05
N ASN A 48 -21.39 -29.34 -8.27
CA ASN A 48 -21.55 -30.74 -8.51
C ASN A 48 -20.34 -31.30 -9.26
N TYR A 49 -20.05 -32.57 -9.02
CA TYR A 49 -19.16 -33.40 -9.77
C TYR A 49 -19.71 -34.83 -9.79
N ASP A 50 -19.67 -35.53 -10.90
CA ASP A 50 -20.34 -36.84 -11.07
C ASP A 50 -19.90 -37.84 -9.99
N SER A 51 -18.58 -38.01 -9.80
CA SER A 51 -18.01 -38.74 -8.67
C SER A 51 -16.54 -38.35 -8.47
N LEU A 52 -16.21 -37.83 -7.30
CA LEU A 52 -14.82 -37.53 -6.98
C LEU A 52 -14.04 -38.83 -6.86
N PRO A 53 -12.82 -38.91 -7.47
CA PRO A 53 -11.97 -40.08 -7.31
C PRO A 53 -11.59 -40.28 -5.84
N GLU A 54 -11.21 -41.51 -5.48
CA GLU A 54 -10.73 -41.83 -4.13
C GLU A 54 -9.54 -40.94 -3.76
N GLY A 55 -9.53 -40.42 -2.54
CA GLY A 55 -8.50 -39.50 -2.04
C GLY A 55 -8.69 -38.04 -2.44
N TYR A 56 -9.77 -37.69 -3.16
CA TYR A 56 -10.15 -36.31 -3.49
C TYR A 56 -11.40 -35.90 -2.72
N ALA A 57 -11.43 -34.65 -2.28
CA ALA A 57 -12.59 -34.09 -1.56
C ALA A 57 -12.85 -32.64 -1.99
N LEU A 58 -14.12 -32.25 -1.96
CA LEU A 58 -14.60 -30.91 -2.21
C LEU A 58 -15.31 -30.39 -0.95
N PHE A 59 -14.86 -29.26 -0.43
CA PHE A 59 -15.46 -28.60 0.72
C PHE A 59 -16.03 -27.24 0.34
N SER A 60 -17.10 -26.87 0.97
CA SER A 60 -17.86 -25.63 0.75
C SER A 60 -18.18 -24.94 2.06
N SER A 61 -19.00 -23.91 2.04
CA SER A 61 -19.48 -23.23 3.24
C SER A 61 -20.26 -24.14 4.22
N ARG A 62 -20.81 -25.28 3.73
CA ARG A 62 -21.57 -26.25 4.55
C ARG A 62 -20.68 -27.12 5.43
N ASP A 63 -19.40 -27.23 5.08
CA ASP A 63 -18.43 -28.08 5.77
C ASP A 63 -17.67 -27.32 6.85
N ILE A 64 -17.94 -26.02 7.01
CA ILE A 64 -17.28 -25.18 8.01
C ILE A 64 -17.82 -25.50 9.41
N PRO A 65 -16.94 -25.87 10.37
CA PRO A 65 -17.38 -26.34 11.70
C PRO A 65 -18.10 -25.29 12.54
N LYS A 66 -17.75 -24.01 12.40
CA LYS A 66 -18.30 -22.91 13.22
C LYS A 66 -18.71 -21.71 12.36
N GLU A 67 -17.93 -20.63 12.33
CA GLU A 67 -18.31 -19.38 11.69
C GLU A 67 -17.76 -19.33 10.26
N ASN A 68 -18.65 -19.16 9.28
CA ASN A 68 -18.25 -18.92 7.88
C ASN A 68 -17.90 -17.45 7.66
N ASN A 69 -17.12 -16.85 8.53
CA ASN A 69 -16.78 -15.42 8.47
C ASN A 69 -15.33 -15.17 8.85
N ILE A 70 -14.71 -14.27 8.09
CA ILE A 70 -13.43 -13.64 8.44
C ILE A 70 -13.74 -12.20 8.86
N ARG A 71 -13.35 -11.84 10.08
CA ARG A 71 -13.56 -10.51 10.64
C ARG A 71 -12.30 -9.69 10.58
N THR A 72 -12.38 -8.53 9.94
CA THR A 72 -11.30 -7.55 9.85
C THR A 72 -11.86 -6.17 10.17
N PHE A 73 -11.57 -5.63 11.35
CA PHE A 73 -12.20 -4.42 11.90
C PHE A 73 -13.73 -4.54 11.89
N ASN A 74 -14.40 -3.59 11.26
CA ASN A 74 -15.86 -3.55 11.13
C ASN A 74 -16.35 -4.22 9.82
N THR A 75 -15.50 -4.95 9.13
CA THR A 75 -15.82 -5.65 7.88
C THR A 75 -15.80 -7.15 8.12
N GLU A 76 -16.86 -7.80 7.69
CA GLU A 76 -16.97 -9.26 7.66
C GLU A 76 -17.16 -9.73 6.24
N PHE A 77 -16.50 -10.84 5.88
CA PHE A 77 -16.65 -11.49 4.58
C PHE A 77 -16.54 -13.00 4.75
N PRO A 78 -17.21 -13.80 3.91
CA PRO A 78 -17.26 -15.24 4.09
C PRO A 78 -15.92 -15.91 3.78
N VAL A 79 -15.62 -17.02 4.46
CA VAL A 79 -14.53 -17.96 4.09
C VAL A 79 -14.83 -18.55 2.71
N PHE A 80 -16.06 -19.03 2.51
CA PHE A 80 -16.63 -19.40 1.23
C PHE A 80 -18.02 -18.77 1.10
N ALA A 81 -18.28 -18.13 -0.04
CA ALA A 81 -19.61 -17.63 -0.32
C ALA A 81 -20.61 -18.81 -0.32
N SER A 82 -21.71 -18.65 0.42
CA SER A 82 -22.72 -19.69 0.57
C SER A 82 -23.76 -19.64 -0.55
N GLU A 83 -24.80 -18.83 -0.36
CA GLU A 83 -25.88 -18.70 -1.35
C GLU A 83 -25.63 -17.54 -2.33
N ARG A 84 -25.11 -16.41 -1.83
CA ARG A 84 -24.89 -15.21 -2.63
C ARG A 84 -23.40 -14.96 -2.83
N VAL A 85 -23.08 -14.60 -4.06
CA VAL A 85 -21.73 -14.12 -4.43
C VAL A 85 -21.76 -12.63 -4.71
N SER A 86 -20.68 -11.98 -4.35
CA SER A 86 -20.52 -10.52 -4.40
C SER A 86 -19.60 -10.06 -5.52
N TYR A 87 -18.71 -10.93 -6.00
CA TYR A 87 -17.78 -10.59 -7.08
C TYR A 87 -17.36 -11.82 -7.89
N LEU A 88 -16.91 -11.56 -9.12
CA LEU A 88 -16.38 -12.59 -10.01
C LEU A 88 -15.10 -13.21 -9.41
N GLY A 89 -15.10 -14.53 -9.28
CA GLY A 89 -13.99 -15.28 -8.70
C GLY A 89 -13.98 -15.34 -7.17
N GLU A 90 -15.07 -14.95 -6.50
CA GLU A 90 -15.23 -15.15 -5.05
C GLU A 90 -15.11 -16.62 -4.70
N PRO A 91 -14.31 -17.01 -3.69
CA PRO A 91 -14.21 -18.40 -3.27
C PRO A 91 -15.55 -18.96 -2.80
N ILE A 92 -16.00 -20.08 -3.40
CA ILE A 92 -17.23 -20.80 -3.06
C ILE A 92 -16.96 -22.18 -2.48
N GLY A 93 -15.70 -22.64 -2.55
CA GLY A 93 -15.24 -23.90 -2.01
C GLY A 93 -13.76 -24.12 -2.24
N ILE A 94 -13.27 -25.27 -1.78
CA ILE A 94 -11.91 -25.74 -1.94
C ILE A 94 -11.90 -27.23 -2.30
N ILE A 95 -11.12 -27.60 -3.30
CA ILE A 95 -10.94 -29.01 -3.69
C ILE A 95 -9.52 -29.44 -3.29
N VAL A 96 -9.40 -30.64 -2.73
CA VAL A 96 -8.14 -31.22 -2.26
C VAL A 96 -7.89 -32.60 -2.84
N GLY A 97 -6.64 -32.95 -3.02
CA GLY A 97 -6.25 -34.28 -3.53
C GLY A 97 -4.73 -34.47 -3.61
N PRO A 98 -4.25 -35.71 -3.83
CA PRO A 98 -2.83 -36.04 -3.82
C PRO A 98 -2.09 -35.59 -5.08
N ASP A 99 -2.79 -35.33 -6.18
CA ASP A 99 -2.21 -34.99 -7.48
C ASP A 99 -2.77 -33.66 -7.96
N ILE A 100 -1.88 -32.67 -8.15
CA ILE A 100 -2.23 -31.31 -8.52
C ILE A 100 -2.78 -31.21 -9.96
N ASP A 101 -2.24 -31.97 -10.90
CA ASP A 101 -2.70 -31.94 -12.31
C ASP A 101 -4.13 -32.49 -12.41
N LYS A 102 -4.39 -33.57 -11.70
CA LYS A 102 -5.72 -34.14 -11.62
C LYS A 102 -6.71 -33.21 -10.91
N LEU A 103 -6.26 -32.47 -9.89
CA LEU A 103 -7.10 -31.42 -9.26
C LEU A 103 -7.48 -30.31 -10.25
N HIS A 104 -6.57 -29.88 -11.10
CA HIS A 104 -6.89 -28.93 -12.17
C HIS A 104 -7.96 -29.48 -13.11
N CYS A 105 -7.81 -30.72 -13.58
CA CYS A 105 -8.81 -31.37 -14.42
C CYS A 105 -10.18 -31.46 -13.73
N ILE A 106 -10.22 -31.85 -12.45
CA ILE A 106 -11.47 -31.94 -11.70
C ILE A 106 -12.11 -30.56 -11.57
N ARG A 107 -11.32 -29.54 -11.19
CA ARG A 107 -11.83 -28.16 -11.02
C ARG A 107 -12.42 -27.60 -12.31
N GLU A 108 -11.83 -27.87 -13.46
CA GLU A 108 -12.34 -27.44 -14.77
C GLU A 108 -13.64 -28.12 -15.18
N ASN A 109 -13.85 -29.36 -14.69
CA ASN A 109 -15.06 -30.14 -14.97
C ASN A 109 -16.16 -30.05 -13.86
N LEU A 110 -15.99 -29.15 -12.88
CA LEU A 110 -17.04 -28.89 -11.90
C LEU A 110 -18.24 -28.23 -12.56
N ASP A 111 -19.44 -28.80 -12.34
CA ASP A 111 -20.70 -28.16 -12.70
C ASP A 111 -21.15 -27.21 -11.58
N ILE A 112 -21.06 -25.91 -11.84
CA ILE A 112 -21.44 -24.86 -10.89
C ILE A 112 -22.76 -24.25 -11.35
N ALA A 113 -23.85 -24.69 -10.72
CA ALA A 113 -25.18 -24.14 -10.98
C ALA A 113 -25.31 -22.76 -10.35
N ALA A 114 -25.17 -21.73 -11.18
CA ALA A 114 -25.20 -20.33 -10.76
C ALA A 114 -26.31 -19.56 -11.48
N THR A 115 -26.93 -18.61 -10.77
CA THR A 115 -27.91 -17.70 -11.36
C THR A 115 -27.45 -16.27 -11.13
N GLN A 116 -27.04 -15.61 -12.20
CA GLN A 116 -26.58 -14.21 -12.14
C GLN A 116 -27.76 -13.26 -11.86
N ALA A 117 -27.60 -12.36 -10.92
CA ALA A 117 -28.55 -11.30 -10.68
C ALA A 117 -28.40 -10.24 -11.78
N PHE A 118 -29.35 -10.17 -12.71
CA PHE A 118 -29.38 -9.09 -13.68
C PHE A 118 -29.94 -7.83 -13.01
N LYS A 119 -29.22 -6.71 -13.08
CA LYS A 119 -29.87 -5.42 -12.87
C LYS A 119 -30.90 -5.24 -13.98
N THR A 120 -32.17 -5.23 -13.62
CA THR A 120 -33.26 -4.91 -14.55
C THR A 120 -33.10 -3.44 -14.99
N THR A 121 -32.52 -3.22 -16.15
CA THR A 121 -32.30 -1.91 -16.78
C THR A 121 -33.60 -1.24 -17.27
N LYS A 122 -34.73 -1.45 -16.62
CA LYS A 122 -36.05 -0.90 -17.03
C LYS A 122 -36.67 0.14 -16.11
N LYS A 123 -35.96 0.67 -15.15
CA LYS A 123 -36.29 1.99 -14.59
C LYS A 123 -35.07 2.90 -14.83
N LYS A 124 -35.23 3.96 -15.62
CA LYS A 124 -34.35 5.11 -15.58
C LYS A 124 -34.25 5.50 -14.11
N GLU A 125 -33.16 5.08 -13.46
CA GLU A 125 -32.80 5.56 -12.14
C GLU A 125 -32.53 7.05 -12.30
N LYS A 126 -33.52 7.84 -11.95
CA LYS A 126 -33.40 9.28 -11.70
C LYS A 126 -32.58 9.46 -10.41
N SER A 127 -31.34 9.32 -10.43
CA SER A 127 -30.27 9.34 -9.46
C SER A 127 -29.58 7.97 -9.46
N GLY A 128 -28.43 7.89 -10.09
CA GLY A 128 -27.54 6.75 -9.95
C GLY A 128 -26.91 6.78 -8.56
N GLU A 129 -27.63 6.35 -7.53
CA GLU A 129 -27.07 6.05 -6.23
C GLU A 129 -26.11 4.89 -6.39
N LYS A 130 -24.85 5.20 -6.59
CA LYS A 130 -23.77 4.24 -6.48
C LYS A 130 -23.74 3.78 -5.03
N ASP A 131 -23.64 2.46 -4.79
CA ASP A 131 -23.49 1.89 -3.46
C ASP A 131 -22.19 2.40 -2.82
N ILE A 132 -22.30 3.35 -1.88
CA ILE A 132 -21.18 4.00 -1.23
C ILE A 132 -20.78 3.20 0.00
N LEU A 133 -19.58 2.61 -0.02
CA LEU A 133 -18.99 1.92 1.13
C LEU A 133 -18.43 2.88 2.18
N ALA A 134 -17.85 3.97 1.74
CA ALA A 134 -17.30 5.01 2.60
C ALA A 134 -17.27 6.35 1.88
N SER A 135 -17.42 7.43 2.63
CA SER A 135 -17.29 8.78 2.12
C SER A 135 -16.55 9.67 3.09
N ARG A 136 -15.92 10.71 2.55
CA ARG A 136 -15.28 11.78 3.32
C ARG A 136 -15.56 13.11 2.64
N SER A 137 -16.05 14.09 3.41
CA SER A 137 -16.28 15.44 2.90
C SER A 137 -15.88 16.44 3.96
N PHE A 138 -15.11 17.44 3.60
CA PHE A 138 -14.81 18.58 4.45
C PHE A 138 -14.53 19.82 3.62
N SER A 139 -14.77 21.00 4.21
CA SER A 139 -14.58 22.28 3.55
C SER A 139 -14.12 23.35 4.55
N TYR A 140 -13.16 24.16 4.12
CA TYR A 140 -12.64 25.30 4.85
C TYR A 140 -12.64 26.52 3.92
N GLY A 141 -13.14 27.65 4.40
CA GLY A 141 -13.29 28.85 3.60
C GLY A 141 -14.40 28.75 2.54
N ASN A 142 -14.26 29.46 1.42
CA ASN A 142 -15.24 29.47 0.33
C ASN A 142 -14.54 29.29 -1.03
N PHE A 143 -14.49 28.06 -1.49
CA PHE A 143 -13.85 27.70 -2.74
C PHE A 143 -14.52 28.36 -3.95
N GLU A 144 -15.86 28.32 -4.04
CA GLU A 144 -16.59 28.81 -5.22
C GLU A 144 -16.36 30.31 -5.43
N GLN A 145 -16.39 31.10 -4.37
CA GLN A 145 -16.09 32.52 -4.45
C GLN A 145 -14.66 32.81 -4.92
N ALA A 146 -13.70 32.05 -4.46
CA ALA A 146 -12.30 32.16 -4.88
C ALA A 146 -12.11 31.72 -6.32
N TRP A 147 -12.80 30.66 -6.72
CA TRP A 147 -12.80 30.16 -8.10
C TRP A 147 -13.33 31.20 -9.08
N ASP A 148 -14.48 31.80 -8.80
CA ASP A 148 -15.12 32.78 -9.72
C ASP A 148 -14.25 34.02 -9.97
N LYS A 149 -13.56 34.50 -8.94
CA LYS A 149 -12.72 35.72 -9.01
C LYS A 149 -11.33 35.45 -9.62
N ALA A 150 -10.95 34.23 -9.83
CA ALA A 150 -9.57 33.88 -10.21
C ALA A 150 -9.32 34.01 -11.74
N HIS A 151 -8.12 34.46 -12.09
CA HIS A 151 -7.65 34.52 -13.48
C HIS A 151 -6.90 33.24 -13.92
N ILE A 152 -6.13 32.64 -13.01
CA ILE A 152 -5.39 31.41 -13.28
C ILE A 152 -6.09 30.25 -12.58
N LYS A 153 -6.72 29.39 -13.36
CA LYS A 153 -7.55 28.27 -12.91
C LYS A 153 -7.07 26.98 -13.60
N ALA A 154 -6.83 25.96 -12.84
CA ALA A 154 -6.57 24.61 -13.35
C ALA A 154 -7.66 23.65 -12.88
N ASP A 155 -8.33 22.97 -13.79
CA ASP A 155 -9.36 21.94 -13.53
C ASP A 155 -8.98 20.70 -14.34
N LYS A 156 -8.51 19.66 -13.66
CA LYS A 156 -7.98 18.45 -14.29
C LYS A 156 -8.38 17.19 -13.54
N SER A 157 -8.48 16.11 -14.30
CA SER A 157 -8.67 14.76 -13.77
C SER A 157 -7.39 13.97 -13.96
N TYR A 158 -6.97 13.28 -12.89
CA TYR A 158 -5.76 12.50 -12.83
C TYR A 158 -6.07 11.04 -12.54
N ARG A 159 -5.34 10.15 -13.20
CA ARG A 159 -5.32 8.72 -12.94
C ARG A 159 -3.89 8.25 -12.96
N LEU A 160 -3.54 7.49 -11.96
CA LEU A 160 -2.26 6.79 -11.86
C LEU A 160 -2.56 5.31 -11.72
N THR A 161 -1.96 4.49 -12.57
CA THR A 161 -2.04 3.04 -12.44
C THR A 161 -0.63 2.52 -12.22
N LEU A 162 -0.38 1.98 -11.04
CA LEU A 162 0.86 1.25 -10.76
C LEU A 162 0.52 -0.24 -10.85
N PRO A 163 0.98 -0.95 -11.89
CA PRO A 163 0.85 -2.40 -11.95
C PRO A 163 1.73 -3.03 -10.87
N PHE A 164 1.32 -4.21 -10.43
CA PHE A 164 2.09 -4.94 -9.43
C PHE A 164 3.33 -5.56 -10.07
N PRO A 165 4.51 -5.42 -9.47
CA PRO A 165 5.67 -6.20 -9.87
C PRO A 165 5.42 -7.67 -9.57
N SER A 166 5.92 -8.56 -10.43
CA SER A 166 5.83 -9.99 -10.19
C SER A 166 6.46 -10.38 -8.86
N THR A 167 5.71 -11.06 -8.00
CA THR A 167 6.22 -11.58 -6.73
C THR A 167 7.10 -12.81 -6.96
N SER A 168 8.07 -13.04 -6.07
CA SER A 168 8.92 -14.23 -6.13
C SER A 168 8.18 -15.53 -5.76
N GLU A 169 7.11 -15.41 -4.97
CA GLU A 169 6.22 -16.50 -4.56
C GLU A 169 4.78 -15.97 -4.59
N THR A 170 3.84 -16.77 -5.06
CA THR A 170 2.40 -16.44 -4.98
C THR A 170 1.88 -16.66 -3.57
N ASP A 171 0.72 -16.11 -3.24
CA ASP A 171 0.12 -16.27 -1.92
C ASP A 171 -0.44 -17.67 -1.70
N GLY A 172 -0.39 -18.12 -0.45
CA GLY A 172 -0.87 -19.40 -0.02
C GLY A 172 -0.43 -19.75 1.39
N ALA A 173 -0.56 -21.02 1.73
CA ALA A 173 -0.16 -21.55 3.03
C ALA A 173 0.06 -23.06 2.95
N PHE A 174 0.88 -23.58 3.86
CA PHE A 174 0.97 -24.99 4.18
C PHE A 174 0.46 -25.20 5.60
N CYS A 175 -0.53 -26.08 5.76
CA CYS A 175 -1.18 -26.38 7.02
C CYS A 175 -1.16 -27.89 7.30
N SER A 176 -0.95 -28.26 8.56
CA SER A 176 -0.98 -29.67 8.99
C SER A 176 -1.69 -29.80 10.33
N PHE A 177 -2.82 -30.53 10.34
CA PHE A 177 -3.56 -30.85 11.56
C PHE A 177 -3.35 -32.31 11.94
N ASN A 178 -3.04 -32.59 13.20
CA ASN A 178 -2.75 -33.92 13.74
C ASN A 178 -3.81 -34.46 14.71
N GLY A 179 -5.04 -33.92 14.65
CA GLY A 179 -6.14 -34.26 15.57
C GLY A 179 -6.15 -33.42 16.87
N GLN A 180 -5.06 -32.72 17.20
CA GLN A 180 -4.94 -31.88 18.39
C GLN A 180 -4.41 -30.49 18.09
N LYS A 181 -3.30 -30.42 17.35
CA LYS A 181 -2.63 -29.17 17.03
C LYS A 181 -2.63 -28.91 15.54
N LEU A 182 -2.74 -27.63 15.21
CA LEU A 182 -2.69 -27.13 13.84
C LEU A 182 -1.38 -26.37 13.63
N SER A 183 -0.47 -26.93 12.81
CA SER A 183 0.77 -26.30 12.40
C SER A 183 0.57 -25.56 11.08
N ILE A 184 1.00 -24.30 11.00
CA ILE A 184 0.78 -23.41 9.85
C ILE A 184 2.09 -22.77 9.43
N HIS A 185 2.45 -22.87 8.16
CA HIS A 185 3.56 -22.17 7.53
C HIS A 185 3.00 -21.17 6.52
N THR A 186 3.20 -19.87 6.75
CA THR A 186 2.64 -18.80 5.88
C THR A 186 3.37 -17.48 6.08
N PRO A 187 3.47 -16.60 5.05
CA PRO A 187 4.08 -15.28 5.18
C PRO A 187 3.08 -14.26 5.74
N THR A 188 2.57 -14.49 6.97
CA THR A 188 1.60 -13.57 7.57
C THR A 188 2.26 -12.30 8.10
N ARG A 189 1.56 -11.18 7.93
CA ARG A 189 1.89 -9.87 8.53
C ARG A 189 0.98 -9.49 9.69
N TRP A 190 0.08 -10.42 10.08
CA TRP A 190 -0.90 -10.14 11.13
C TRP A 190 -1.27 -11.43 11.87
N GLU A 191 -0.37 -11.84 12.72
CA GLU A 191 -0.48 -13.13 13.42
C GLU A 191 -1.74 -13.23 14.30
N SER A 192 -1.99 -12.22 15.14
CA SER A 192 -3.15 -12.20 16.05
C SER A 192 -4.49 -12.28 15.28
N HIS A 193 -4.58 -11.57 14.17
CA HIS A 193 -5.73 -11.61 13.28
C HIS A 193 -5.92 -13.00 12.68
N LEU A 194 -4.82 -13.63 12.21
CA LEU A 194 -4.85 -14.97 11.64
C LEU A 194 -5.31 -16.00 12.68
N ARG A 195 -4.69 -16.04 13.88
CA ARG A 195 -5.04 -16.97 14.96
C ARG A 195 -6.51 -16.85 15.38
N ARG A 196 -6.99 -15.62 15.56
CA ARG A 196 -8.37 -15.34 15.96
C ARG A 196 -9.38 -15.84 14.92
N ASN A 197 -9.14 -15.57 13.62
CA ASN A 197 -10.03 -16.00 12.57
C ASN A 197 -10.02 -17.52 12.35
N ILE A 198 -8.87 -18.19 12.44
CA ILE A 198 -8.79 -19.65 12.41
C ILE A 198 -9.57 -20.27 13.59
N SER A 199 -9.36 -19.75 14.80
CA SER A 199 -10.06 -20.21 16.00
C SER A 199 -11.59 -20.06 15.88
N ALA A 200 -12.07 -18.93 15.31
CA ALA A 200 -13.49 -18.67 15.08
C ALA A 200 -14.10 -19.62 14.03
N VAL A 201 -13.37 -19.90 12.94
CA VAL A 201 -13.85 -20.74 11.84
C VAL A 201 -13.83 -22.23 12.19
N LEU A 202 -12.75 -22.70 12.84
CA LEU A 202 -12.57 -24.12 13.15
C LEU A 202 -13.12 -24.51 14.52
N GLY A 203 -13.27 -23.57 15.45
CA GLY A 203 -13.67 -23.82 16.83
C GLY A 203 -12.55 -24.40 17.73
N CYS A 204 -11.29 -24.33 17.29
CA CYS A 204 -10.13 -24.75 18.08
C CYS A 204 -9.62 -23.61 19.00
N ALA A 205 -8.94 -23.95 20.07
CA ALA A 205 -8.31 -22.94 20.91
C ALA A 205 -7.12 -22.29 20.19
N GLN A 206 -6.91 -21.00 20.42
CA GLN A 206 -5.75 -20.29 19.82
C GLN A 206 -4.39 -20.88 20.26
N ALA A 207 -4.35 -21.50 21.46
CA ALA A 207 -3.16 -22.17 21.98
C ALA A 207 -2.80 -23.44 21.20
N ASP A 208 -3.76 -24.06 20.50
CA ASP A 208 -3.54 -25.25 19.67
C ASP A 208 -3.04 -24.92 18.26
N ILE A 209 -2.90 -23.62 17.93
CA ILE A 209 -2.41 -23.15 16.65
C ILE A 209 -0.92 -22.83 16.78
N GLU A 210 -0.09 -23.62 16.11
CA GLU A 210 1.36 -23.41 16.00
C GLU A 210 1.65 -22.68 14.67
N LEU A 211 2.09 -21.41 14.76
CA LEU A 211 2.36 -20.59 13.59
C LEU A 211 3.85 -20.44 13.33
N TYR A 212 4.28 -20.86 12.17
CA TYR A 212 5.65 -20.72 11.65
C TYR A 212 5.65 -19.68 10.54
N LYS A 213 6.13 -18.49 10.84
CA LYS A 213 6.23 -17.41 9.84
C LYS A 213 7.30 -17.72 8.82
N THR A 214 6.92 -17.74 7.56
CA THR A 214 7.87 -17.79 6.43
C THR A 214 8.23 -16.38 5.98
N PRO A 215 9.40 -16.18 5.36
CA PRO A 215 9.78 -14.88 4.81
C PRO A 215 8.75 -14.38 3.81
N HIS A 216 8.51 -13.07 3.83
CA HIS A 216 7.69 -12.45 2.79
C HIS A 216 8.39 -12.50 1.44
N PRO A 217 7.69 -12.94 0.38
CA PRO A 217 8.26 -12.90 -0.97
C PRO A 217 8.63 -11.48 -1.38
N LEU A 218 9.66 -11.36 -2.20
CA LEU A 218 10.02 -10.08 -2.82
C LEU A 218 8.82 -9.57 -3.64
N ASN A 219 8.59 -8.28 -3.57
CA ASN A 219 7.48 -7.59 -4.26
C ASN A 219 6.08 -8.01 -3.79
N ASN A 220 5.94 -8.72 -2.68
CA ASN A 220 4.61 -8.98 -2.12
C ASN A 220 4.02 -7.66 -1.59
N THR A 221 2.94 -7.23 -2.22
CA THR A 221 2.24 -5.97 -1.92
C THR A 221 0.85 -6.22 -1.35
N ASN A 222 0.53 -7.46 -1.01
CA ASN A 222 -0.80 -7.85 -0.60
C ASN A 222 -1.24 -7.22 0.71
N SER A 223 -2.52 -6.97 0.80
CA SER A 223 -3.14 -6.58 2.07
C SER A 223 -3.03 -7.69 3.11
N PRO A 224 -2.74 -7.37 4.37
CA PRO A 224 -2.55 -8.36 5.43
C PRO A 224 -3.72 -9.34 5.59
N TRP A 225 -4.95 -8.93 5.27
CA TRP A 225 -6.15 -9.74 5.41
C TRP A 225 -6.32 -10.80 4.30
N HIS A 226 -5.76 -10.60 3.10
CA HIS A 226 -5.80 -11.59 2.02
C HIS A 226 -5.09 -12.88 2.40
N ASN A 227 -3.89 -12.77 2.97
CA ASN A 227 -3.15 -13.93 3.44
C ASN A 227 -3.91 -14.68 4.53
N THR A 228 -4.60 -13.96 5.44
CA THR A 228 -5.47 -14.60 6.44
C THR A 228 -6.57 -15.43 5.79
N ALA A 229 -7.26 -14.89 4.77
CA ALA A 229 -8.34 -15.63 4.10
C ALA A 229 -7.84 -16.94 3.47
N LEU A 230 -6.74 -16.88 2.74
CA LEU A 230 -6.12 -18.06 2.11
C LEU A 230 -5.64 -19.08 3.15
N THR A 231 -5.02 -18.59 4.22
CA THR A 231 -4.53 -19.48 5.28
C THR A 231 -5.67 -20.15 6.05
N VAL A 232 -6.78 -19.43 6.31
CA VAL A 232 -7.99 -20.02 6.92
C VAL A 232 -8.58 -21.13 6.03
N GLN A 233 -8.64 -20.90 4.71
CA GLN A 233 -9.13 -21.89 3.74
C GLN A 233 -8.23 -23.13 3.70
N CYS A 234 -6.91 -22.96 3.72
CA CYS A 234 -5.95 -24.07 3.78
C CYS A 234 -6.07 -24.83 5.12
N ALA A 235 -6.15 -24.11 6.23
CA ALA A 235 -6.28 -24.69 7.56
C ALA A 235 -7.58 -25.49 7.71
N LEU A 236 -8.70 -25.00 7.16
CA LEU A 236 -9.98 -25.72 7.10
C LEU A 236 -9.83 -27.05 6.35
N ALA A 237 -9.20 -27.04 5.18
CA ALA A 237 -8.97 -28.25 4.39
C ALA A 237 -8.10 -29.28 5.13
N SER A 238 -7.04 -28.82 5.81
CA SER A 238 -6.20 -29.70 6.63
C SER A 238 -6.94 -30.22 7.86
N PHE A 239 -7.78 -29.40 8.49
CA PHE A 239 -8.59 -29.81 9.64
C PHE A 239 -9.62 -30.90 9.27
N LEU A 240 -10.29 -30.76 8.13
CA LEU A 240 -11.34 -31.70 7.69
C LEU A 240 -10.75 -33.03 7.14
N THR A 241 -9.55 -32.99 6.58
CA THR A 241 -8.89 -34.18 6.04
C THR A 241 -7.96 -34.89 7.02
N GLU A 242 -7.62 -34.23 8.12
CA GLU A 242 -6.57 -34.66 9.08
C GLU A 242 -5.23 -34.99 8.39
N ARG A 243 -4.94 -34.28 7.28
CA ARG A 243 -3.73 -34.43 6.48
C ARG A 243 -3.05 -33.09 6.24
N PRO A 244 -1.73 -33.09 6.01
CA PRO A 244 -1.05 -31.89 5.55
C PRO A 244 -1.62 -31.41 4.21
N VAL A 245 -1.86 -30.10 4.08
CA VAL A 245 -2.41 -29.48 2.87
C VAL A 245 -1.54 -28.31 2.43
N LEU A 246 -1.22 -28.25 1.14
CA LEU A 246 -0.57 -27.12 0.50
C LEU A 246 -1.56 -26.41 -0.43
N LEU A 247 -1.89 -25.17 -0.12
CA LEU A 247 -2.65 -24.27 -1.00
C LEU A 247 -1.70 -23.22 -1.56
N THR A 248 -1.55 -23.21 -2.89
CA THR A 248 -0.74 -22.21 -3.60
C THR A 248 -1.56 -21.64 -4.76
N LEU A 249 -1.70 -20.33 -4.84
CA LEU A 249 -2.37 -19.69 -5.97
C LEU A 249 -1.50 -19.79 -7.23
N SER A 250 -2.15 -20.00 -8.37
CA SER A 250 -1.50 -19.80 -9.66
C SER A 250 -1.18 -18.31 -9.87
N ARG A 251 -0.21 -18.01 -10.75
CA ARG A 251 0.13 -16.61 -11.08
C ARG A 251 -1.07 -15.83 -11.62
N ASN A 252 -1.93 -16.48 -12.40
CA ASN A 252 -3.13 -15.87 -12.93
C ASN A 252 -4.15 -15.54 -11.82
N GLU A 253 -4.35 -16.44 -10.86
CA GLU A 253 -5.23 -16.19 -9.71
C GLU A 253 -4.68 -15.05 -8.84
N GLN A 254 -3.37 -15.02 -8.63
CA GLN A 254 -2.69 -13.92 -7.92
C GLN A 254 -3.00 -12.57 -8.55
N LEU A 255 -2.83 -12.43 -9.86
CA LEU A 255 -3.08 -11.19 -10.59
C LEU A 255 -4.56 -10.82 -10.66
N GLN A 256 -5.44 -11.81 -10.82
CA GLN A 256 -6.88 -11.56 -11.00
C GLN A 256 -7.61 -11.22 -9.70
N TYR A 257 -7.22 -11.83 -8.58
CA TYR A 257 -8.01 -11.78 -7.36
C TYR A 257 -7.30 -11.15 -6.16
N ILE A 258 -5.98 -11.06 -6.19
CA ILE A 258 -5.19 -10.58 -5.05
C ILE A 258 -4.46 -9.28 -5.39
N GLU A 259 -3.62 -9.30 -6.44
CA GLU A 259 -2.77 -8.17 -6.84
C GLU A 259 -3.54 -7.22 -7.78
N ARG A 260 -4.65 -6.69 -7.31
CA ARG A 260 -5.42 -5.71 -8.08
C ARG A 260 -5.09 -4.30 -7.61
N PRO A 261 -4.64 -3.41 -8.51
CA PRO A 261 -4.48 -2.01 -8.16
C PRO A 261 -5.85 -1.42 -7.78
N LEU A 262 -5.85 -0.52 -6.81
CA LEU A 262 -7.05 0.21 -6.43
C LEU A 262 -7.36 1.25 -7.52
N PRO A 263 -8.51 1.17 -8.22
CA PRO A 263 -8.86 2.15 -9.24
C PRO A 263 -9.26 3.48 -8.58
N VAL A 264 -8.41 4.49 -8.74
CA VAL A 264 -8.62 5.83 -8.17
C VAL A 264 -8.70 6.85 -9.31
N SER A 265 -9.69 7.73 -9.25
CA SER A 265 -9.83 8.89 -10.12
C SER A 265 -9.92 10.16 -9.26
N ILE A 266 -9.08 11.13 -9.54
CA ILE A 266 -9.00 12.38 -8.79
C ILE A 266 -9.22 13.55 -9.75
N ARG A 267 -10.26 14.36 -9.51
CA ARG A 267 -10.43 15.66 -10.15
C ARG A 267 -9.92 16.72 -9.20
N HIS A 268 -8.96 17.51 -9.66
CA HIS A 268 -8.33 18.55 -8.88
C HIS A 268 -8.53 19.89 -9.52
N LYS A 269 -9.16 20.83 -8.80
CA LYS A 269 -9.34 22.24 -9.19
C LYS A 269 -8.46 23.09 -8.27
N THR A 270 -7.71 24.01 -8.85
CA THR A 270 -6.79 24.86 -8.11
C THR A 270 -6.74 26.26 -8.68
N VAL A 271 -6.66 27.25 -7.81
CA VAL A 271 -6.56 28.65 -8.15
C VAL A 271 -5.19 29.19 -7.76
N LEU A 272 -4.56 29.90 -8.66
CA LEU A 272 -3.31 30.63 -8.45
C LEU A 272 -3.55 32.13 -8.62
N ASN A 273 -3.05 32.94 -7.69
CA ASN A 273 -3.06 34.39 -7.83
C ASN A 273 -1.87 34.90 -8.68
N SER A 274 -1.81 36.22 -8.92
CA SER A 274 -0.72 36.87 -9.68
C SER A 274 0.66 36.67 -9.06
N ASP A 275 0.73 36.51 -7.76
CA ASP A 275 1.99 36.36 -7.00
C ASP A 275 2.50 34.92 -6.98
N GLY A 276 1.79 33.98 -7.64
CA GLY A 276 2.13 32.56 -7.65
C GLY A 276 1.71 31.81 -6.38
N CYS A 277 0.80 32.39 -5.57
CA CYS A 277 0.26 31.73 -4.40
C CYS A 277 -1.03 30.97 -4.73
N ILE A 278 -1.14 29.75 -4.23
CA ILE A 278 -2.36 28.94 -4.28
C ILE A 278 -3.34 29.49 -3.26
N THR A 279 -4.50 29.95 -3.72
CA THR A 279 -5.52 30.54 -2.86
C THR A 279 -6.71 29.62 -2.61
N ALA A 280 -6.98 28.70 -3.54
CA ALA A 280 -8.07 27.74 -3.36
C ALA A 280 -7.78 26.39 -4.02
N ALA A 281 -8.28 25.34 -3.41
CA ALA A 281 -8.22 23.97 -3.94
C ALA A 281 -9.53 23.23 -3.69
N SER A 282 -10.04 22.52 -4.71
CA SER A 282 -11.17 21.61 -4.58
C SER A 282 -10.79 20.27 -5.19
N VAL A 283 -11.00 19.18 -4.43
CA VAL A 283 -10.62 17.84 -4.84
C VAL A 283 -11.81 16.90 -4.75
N TYR A 284 -12.11 16.23 -5.84
CA TYR A 284 -13.09 15.16 -5.90
C TYR A 284 -12.39 13.82 -6.16
N ILE A 285 -12.57 12.87 -5.24
CA ILE A 285 -11.93 11.55 -5.27
C ILE A 285 -12.99 10.47 -5.44
N SER A 286 -12.80 9.60 -6.42
CA SER A 286 -13.65 8.43 -6.67
C SER A 286 -12.79 7.17 -6.66
N VAL A 287 -13.14 6.23 -5.80
CA VAL A 287 -12.44 4.96 -5.61
C VAL A 287 -13.38 3.79 -5.88
N ASP A 288 -12.96 2.82 -6.68
CA ASP A 288 -13.61 1.51 -6.77
C ASP A 288 -13.04 0.58 -5.69
N ALA A 289 -13.82 0.35 -4.64
CA ALA A 289 -13.40 -0.44 -3.48
C ALA A 289 -13.49 -1.96 -3.69
N GLY A 290 -14.07 -2.42 -4.80
CA GLY A 290 -14.47 -3.83 -4.96
C GLY A 290 -15.72 -4.19 -4.15
N ALA A 291 -15.97 -5.47 -3.96
CA ALA A 291 -17.15 -5.95 -3.24
C ALA A 291 -17.11 -5.58 -1.74
N PHE A 292 -15.92 -5.56 -1.15
CA PHE A 292 -15.65 -5.14 0.22
C PHE A 292 -14.20 -4.68 0.34
N ASN A 293 -13.89 -3.82 1.31
CA ASN A 293 -12.51 -3.43 1.60
C ASN A 293 -12.39 -3.00 3.06
N PRO A 294 -11.73 -3.78 3.91
CA PRO A 294 -11.63 -3.49 5.35
C PRO A 294 -10.91 -2.18 5.69
N PHE A 295 -10.05 -1.71 4.80
CA PHE A 295 -9.24 -0.51 5.03
C PHE A 295 -9.75 0.74 4.31
N ILE A 296 -10.93 0.67 3.68
CA ILE A 296 -11.38 1.72 2.74
C ILE A 296 -11.49 3.10 3.38
N ARG A 297 -11.89 3.20 4.66
CA ARG A 297 -11.97 4.49 5.36
C ARG A 297 -10.60 5.13 5.53
N THR A 298 -9.64 4.36 6.04
CA THR A 298 -8.24 4.82 6.18
C THR A 298 -7.63 5.21 4.83
N LEU A 299 -7.92 4.44 3.76
CA LEU A 299 -7.48 4.76 2.40
C LEU A 299 -8.03 6.09 1.91
N LEU A 300 -9.33 6.36 2.11
CA LEU A 300 -9.94 7.63 1.73
C LEU A 300 -9.37 8.82 2.50
N ASP A 301 -9.16 8.67 3.81
CA ASP A 301 -8.61 9.74 4.64
C ASP A 301 -7.18 10.08 4.20
N ARG A 302 -6.35 9.08 3.95
CA ARG A 302 -4.98 9.26 3.46
C ARG A 302 -4.94 9.86 2.05
N LEU A 303 -5.81 9.41 1.15
CA LEU A 303 -5.96 10.00 -0.18
C LEU A 303 -6.34 11.48 -0.09
N ALA A 304 -7.30 11.83 0.75
CA ALA A 304 -7.74 13.21 0.95
C ALA A 304 -6.60 14.12 1.44
N VAL A 305 -5.78 13.61 2.39
CA VAL A 305 -4.61 14.33 2.89
C VAL A 305 -3.53 14.47 1.81
N SER A 306 -3.21 13.39 1.11
CA SER A 306 -2.14 13.38 0.09
C SER A 306 -2.46 14.22 -1.15
N CYS A 307 -3.76 14.37 -1.50
CA CYS A 307 -4.19 15.24 -2.62
C CYS A 307 -3.91 16.73 -2.38
N LEU A 308 -3.86 17.16 -1.13
CA LEU A 308 -3.51 18.54 -0.79
C LEU A 308 -1.99 18.70 -0.62
N ASN A 309 -1.29 17.61 -0.42
CA ASN A 309 0.16 17.55 -0.20
C ASN A 309 0.57 18.54 0.93
N MET A 310 1.58 19.36 0.71
CA MET A 310 2.09 20.35 1.66
C MET A 310 1.67 21.79 1.34
N TYR A 311 0.89 21.99 0.27
CA TYR A 311 0.52 23.33 -0.23
C TYR A 311 -0.65 23.88 0.54
N ARG A 312 -0.36 24.87 1.39
CA ARG A 312 -1.37 25.52 2.23
C ARG A 312 -2.17 26.56 1.44
N THR A 313 -3.47 26.51 1.57
CA THR A 313 -4.39 27.40 0.88
C THR A 313 -5.52 27.89 1.80
N GLU A 314 -6.13 29.04 1.49
CA GLU A 314 -7.21 29.63 2.30
C GLU A 314 -8.52 28.89 2.20
N HIS A 315 -8.81 28.36 1.00
CA HIS A 315 -10.10 27.77 0.67
C HIS A 315 -9.87 26.34 0.18
N VAL A 316 -10.42 25.38 0.91
CA VAL A 316 -10.29 23.95 0.60
C VAL A 316 -11.66 23.30 0.61
N THR A 317 -11.94 22.48 -0.41
CA THR A 317 -13.07 21.57 -0.43
C THR A 317 -12.59 20.21 -0.88
N VAL A 318 -12.87 19.15 -0.13
CA VAL A 318 -12.57 17.78 -0.50
C VAL A 318 -13.81 16.93 -0.38
N GLU A 319 -14.10 16.18 -1.42
CA GLU A 319 -15.14 15.17 -1.48
C GLU A 319 -14.53 13.86 -1.98
N ALA A 320 -14.61 12.81 -1.17
CA ALA A 320 -14.05 11.52 -1.47
C ALA A 320 -15.08 10.42 -1.25
N TYR A 321 -15.26 9.57 -2.24
CA TYR A 321 -16.23 8.48 -2.24
C TYR A 321 -15.57 7.18 -2.66
N ALA A 322 -15.84 6.12 -1.91
CA ALA A 322 -15.51 4.76 -2.26
C ALA A 322 -16.78 3.99 -2.59
N TYR A 323 -16.84 3.46 -3.78
CA TYR A 323 -18.01 2.77 -4.33
C TYR A 323 -17.80 1.26 -4.32
N ARG A 324 -18.87 0.52 -3.99
CA ARG A 324 -18.90 -0.93 -4.13
C ARG A 324 -18.98 -1.32 -5.61
N SER A 325 -18.28 -2.36 -5.97
CA SER A 325 -18.39 -3.01 -7.29
C SER A 325 -18.40 -4.53 -7.14
N HIS A 326 -18.70 -5.23 -8.24
CA HIS A 326 -18.69 -6.68 -8.28
C HIS A 326 -17.34 -7.25 -8.73
N THR A 327 -16.27 -6.66 -8.20
CA THR A 327 -14.89 -7.08 -8.43
C THR A 327 -14.23 -7.46 -7.10
N ALA A 328 -13.18 -8.25 -7.15
CA ALA A 328 -12.35 -8.50 -5.96
C ALA A 328 -11.84 -7.17 -5.38
N ALA A 329 -11.67 -7.10 -4.08
CA ALA A 329 -11.16 -5.91 -3.41
C ALA A 329 -9.80 -5.52 -3.97
N GLY A 330 -9.65 -4.25 -4.35
CA GLY A 330 -8.34 -3.71 -4.69
C GLY A 330 -7.46 -3.65 -3.43
N ALA A 331 -6.27 -4.20 -3.49
CA ALA A 331 -5.33 -4.06 -2.40
C ALA A 331 -4.81 -2.61 -2.34
N PRO A 332 -4.57 -2.04 -1.17
CA PRO A 332 -3.68 -0.92 -1.03
C PRO A 332 -2.26 -1.45 -1.27
N SER A 333 -1.93 -1.64 -2.55
CA SER A 333 -0.58 -1.98 -2.92
C SER A 333 0.29 -0.79 -2.61
N MET A 334 1.36 -1.02 -1.88
CA MET A 334 2.30 0.03 -1.58
C MET A 334 1.62 1.31 -1.06
N GLN A 335 1.89 1.72 0.18
CA GLN A 335 1.58 3.05 0.70
C GLN A 335 0.13 3.47 0.82
N TRP A 336 -0.78 2.56 1.06
CA TRP A 336 -2.14 2.98 1.37
C TRP A 336 -2.79 3.90 0.31
N ALA A 337 -2.32 3.83 -0.94
CA ALA A 337 -2.77 4.64 -2.06
C ALA A 337 -2.40 6.14 -2.03
N ASP A 338 -1.59 6.61 -1.06
CA ASP A 338 -1.17 8.01 -0.95
C ASP A 338 -0.52 8.54 -2.23
N TYR A 339 0.21 7.70 -2.96
CA TYR A 339 0.87 8.04 -4.23
C TYR A 339 -0.09 8.58 -5.30
N HIS A 340 -1.36 8.19 -5.29
CA HIS A 340 -2.35 8.75 -6.21
C HIS A 340 -2.62 10.24 -5.92
N GLY A 341 -2.74 10.57 -4.63
CA GLY A 341 -2.96 11.95 -4.20
C GLY A 341 -1.76 12.83 -4.51
N PHE A 342 -0.55 12.38 -4.15
CA PHE A 342 0.67 13.12 -4.46
C PHE A 342 0.87 13.31 -5.96
N TYR A 343 0.61 12.27 -6.75
CA TYR A 343 0.66 12.38 -8.21
C TYR A 343 -0.28 13.47 -8.73
N ALA A 344 -1.53 13.48 -8.27
CA ALA A 344 -2.51 14.47 -8.69
C ALA A 344 -2.09 15.90 -8.27
N ALA A 345 -1.65 16.08 -7.03
CA ALA A 345 -1.19 17.37 -6.52
C ALA A 345 0.02 17.90 -7.31
N GLU A 346 1.01 17.06 -7.55
CA GLU A 346 2.25 17.43 -8.22
C GLU A 346 2.07 17.69 -9.73
N ALA A 347 1.21 16.91 -10.39
CA ALA A 347 0.81 17.16 -11.78
C ALA A 347 -0.04 18.43 -11.91
N GLN A 348 -0.85 18.76 -10.90
CA GLN A 348 -1.62 19.99 -10.84
C GLN A 348 -0.71 21.22 -10.75
N ILE A 349 0.39 21.17 -9.98
CA ILE A 349 1.41 22.24 -9.95
C ILE A 349 2.04 22.44 -11.33
N GLN A 350 2.34 21.36 -12.05
CA GLN A 350 2.86 21.46 -13.41
C GLN A 350 1.87 22.14 -14.37
N GLU A 351 0.57 21.85 -14.25
CA GLU A 351 -0.46 22.53 -15.05
C GLU A 351 -0.59 24.01 -14.68
N LEU A 352 -0.53 24.37 -13.40
CA LEU A 352 -0.48 25.76 -12.97
C LEU A 352 0.75 26.48 -13.51
N SER A 353 1.91 25.84 -13.52
CA SER A 353 3.14 26.35 -14.14
C SER A 353 2.95 26.65 -15.64
N ARG A 354 2.32 25.74 -16.35
CA ARG A 354 2.02 25.89 -17.78
C ARG A 354 1.07 27.06 -18.05
N LEU A 355 0.03 27.23 -17.23
CA LEU A 355 -0.99 28.28 -17.38
C LEU A 355 -0.46 29.67 -16.97
N SER A 356 0.35 29.73 -15.92
CA SER A 356 0.91 30.99 -15.40
C SER A 356 2.21 31.41 -16.07
N GLY A 357 2.91 30.48 -16.71
CA GLY A 357 4.27 30.70 -17.20
C GLY A 357 5.36 30.67 -16.13
N LEU A 358 5.00 30.59 -14.85
CA LEU A 358 5.94 30.51 -13.73
C LEU A 358 6.65 29.16 -13.69
N ASN A 359 7.87 29.13 -13.15
CA ASN A 359 8.61 27.90 -12.97
C ASN A 359 7.94 27.01 -11.90
N PRO A 360 7.74 25.69 -12.12
CA PRO A 360 7.07 24.83 -11.14
C PRO A 360 7.80 24.74 -9.81
N ALA A 361 9.14 24.80 -9.79
CA ALA A 361 9.92 24.82 -8.55
C ALA A 361 9.68 26.11 -7.75
N GLN A 362 9.52 27.25 -8.43
CA GLN A 362 9.17 28.52 -7.77
C GLN A 362 7.79 28.47 -7.16
N ILE A 363 6.78 27.95 -7.89
CA ILE A 363 5.42 27.77 -7.35
C ILE A 363 5.48 26.91 -6.09
N LYS A 364 6.23 25.79 -6.09
CA LYS A 364 6.37 24.93 -4.91
C LYS A 364 6.94 25.67 -3.71
N LEU A 365 8.12 26.27 -3.86
CA LEU A 365 8.80 26.97 -2.78
C LEU A 365 7.96 28.15 -2.25
N GLN A 366 7.32 28.91 -3.14
CA GLN A 366 6.45 30.02 -2.76
C GLN A 366 5.30 29.56 -1.85
N ASN A 367 4.68 28.42 -2.16
CA ASN A 367 3.51 27.93 -1.41
C ASN A 367 3.86 27.11 -0.15
N ILE A 368 5.13 26.79 0.05
CA ILE A 368 5.64 26.16 1.26
C ILE A 368 6.23 27.21 2.22
N GLU A 369 7.12 28.09 1.70
CA GLU A 369 7.82 29.09 2.52
C GLU A 369 6.96 30.31 2.84
N LYS A 370 6.18 30.77 1.86
CA LYS A 370 5.43 32.00 1.94
C LYS A 370 3.98 31.80 1.48
N PRO A 371 3.23 30.88 2.11
CA PRO A 371 1.82 30.72 1.79
C PRO A 371 1.07 31.98 2.16
N VAL A 372 -0.13 32.16 1.58
CA VAL A 372 -1.02 33.28 1.92
C VAL A 372 -1.22 33.33 3.43
N LYS A 373 -1.09 34.51 4.06
CA LYS A 373 -1.13 34.67 5.53
C LYS A 373 -2.37 34.05 6.17
N SER A 374 -3.51 34.13 5.51
CA SER A 374 -4.79 33.56 5.94
C SER A 374 -4.81 32.03 5.85
N ALA A 375 -4.02 31.42 4.97
CA ALA A 375 -3.92 29.97 4.85
C ALA A 375 -3.38 29.30 6.13
N HIS A 376 -2.57 29.99 6.92
CA HIS A 376 -2.10 29.46 8.20
C HIS A 376 -3.21 29.24 9.23
N LYS A 377 -4.32 29.97 9.12
CA LYS A 377 -5.45 29.85 10.05
C LYS A 377 -6.47 28.81 9.59
N ASN A 378 -6.61 28.63 8.29
CA ASN A 378 -7.72 27.87 7.70
C ASN A 378 -7.30 26.51 7.14
N PHE A 379 -5.99 26.27 6.93
CA PHE A 379 -5.53 24.98 6.42
C PHE A 379 -5.61 23.90 7.52
N PRO A 380 -6.26 22.76 7.26
CA PRO A 380 -6.59 21.81 8.32
C PRO A 380 -5.41 20.99 8.83
N PHE A 381 -4.33 20.87 8.06
CA PHE A 381 -3.21 19.97 8.41
C PHE A 381 -2.02 20.74 8.95
N PHE A 382 -1.36 20.14 9.96
CA PHE A 382 -0.15 20.67 10.56
C PHE A 382 1.03 19.76 10.23
N PHE A 383 1.92 20.23 9.36
CA PHE A 383 3.18 19.59 9.04
C PHE A 383 4.33 20.56 9.30
N ASP A 384 5.44 20.02 9.81
CA ASP A 384 6.71 20.73 9.75
C ASP A 384 7.28 20.58 8.32
N THR A 385 7.27 21.67 7.57
CA THR A 385 7.68 21.70 6.16
C THR A 385 9.11 22.20 5.95
N ALA A 386 9.86 22.47 7.01
CA ALA A 386 11.23 23.00 6.88
C ALA A 386 12.13 22.02 6.08
N ALA A 387 12.03 20.73 6.35
CA ALA A 387 12.76 19.71 5.61
C ALA A 387 12.28 19.57 4.16
N ALA A 388 10.99 19.81 3.88
CA ALA A 388 10.46 19.82 2.51
C ALA A 388 11.13 20.88 1.65
N VAL A 389 11.32 22.08 2.17
CA VAL A 389 12.05 23.16 1.49
C VAL A 389 13.49 22.75 1.18
N GLN A 390 14.17 22.17 2.15
CA GLN A 390 15.58 21.75 2.00
C GLN A 390 15.74 20.66 0.92
N VAL A 391 14.87 19.62 0.89
CA VAL A 391 14.94 18.57 -0.13
C VAL A 391 14.65 19.12 -1.54
N ILE A 392 13.74 20.09 -1.68
CA ILE A 392 13.45 20.73 -2.97
C ILE A 392 14.63 21.57 -3.44
N GLN A 393 15.19 22.42 -2.58
CA GLN A 393 16.34 23.28 -2.90
C GLN A 393 17.56 22.43 -3.30
N GLU A 394 17.81 21.34 -2.59
CA GLU A 394 18.93 20.45 -2.90
C GLU A 394 18.75 19.74 -4.25
N VAL A 395 17.55 19.25 -4.58
CA VAL A 395 17.28 18.66 -5.90
C VAL A 395 17.42 19.69 -7.01
N ILE A 396 16.95 20.93 -6.81
CA ILE A 396 17.14 22.03 -7.77
C ILE A 396 18.61 22.26 -8.04
N ARG A 397 19.43 22.32 -6.99
CA ARG A 397 20.89 22.52 -7.08
C ARG A 397 21.60 21.39 -7.81
N GLN A 398 21.33 20.14 -7.42
CA GLN A 398 21.98 18.95 -8.01
C GLN A 398 21.64 18.72 -9.46
N SER A 399 20.37 18.94 -9.83
CA SER A 399 19.88 18.72 -11.20
C SER A 399 20.14 19.89 -12.14
N ASP A 400 20.58 21.03 -11.62
CA ASP A 400 20.66 22.31 -12.36
C ASP A 400 19.29 22.66 -13.00
N PHE A 401 18.23 22.50 -12.18
CA PHE A 401 16.85 22.47 -12.63
C PHE A 401 16.45 23.72 -13.42
N TYR A 402 16.74 24.91 -12.90
CA TYR A 402 16.31 26.16 -13.53
C TYR A 402 16.87 26.35 -14.93
N ARG A 403 18.18 26.12 -15.12
CA ARG A 403 18.84 26.24 -16.40
C ARG A 403 18.32 25.21 -17.41
N LYS A 404 18.24 23.94 -17.00
CA LYS A 404 17.71 22.87 -17.87
C LYS A 404 16.25 23.08 -18.21
N TYR A 405 15.41 23.46 -17.25
CA TYR A 405 14.00 23.72 -17.49
C TYR A 405 13.78 24.86 -18.51
N ALA A 406 14.53 25.96 -18.36
CA ALA A 406 14.48 27.07 -19.30
C ALA A 406 14.97 26.66 -20.72
N SER A 407 16.11 25.93 -20.78
CA SER A 407 16.67 25.46 -22.05
C SER A 407 15.72 24.51 -22.79
N TYR A 408 15.16 23.52 -22.09
CA TYR A 408 14.26 22.54 -22.70
C TYR A 408 12.89 23.13 -23.05
N LYS A 409 12.44 24.20 -22.38
CA LYS A 409 11.25 24.96 -22.76
C LYS A 409 11.42 25.63 -24.13
N LEU A 410 12.64 26.11 -24.47
CA LEU A 410 12.93 26.73 -25.75
C LEU A 410 13.02 25.71 -26.90
N THR A 411 13.47 24.49 -26.61
CA THR A 411 13.62 23.39 -27.59
C THR A 411 12.46 22.39 -27.54
N GLY A 412 11.36 22.75 -26.88
CA GLY A 412 10.19 21.90 -26.74
C GLY A 412 9.50 21.56 -28.05
N PHE A 413 8.55 20.65 -28.00
CA PHE A 413 7.84 20.12 -29.15
C PHE A 413 7.21 21.24 -30.02
N ASN A 414 7.59 21.23 -31.33
CA ASN A 414 6.97 22.06 -32.34
C ASN A 414 6.16 21.15 -33.28
N PRO A 415 4.84 21.33 -33.39
CA PRO A 415 4.01 20.51 -34.29
C PRO A 415 4.45 20.55 -35.76
N ALA A 416 5.13 21.62 -36.21
CA ALA A 416 5.69 21.73 -37.55
C ALA A 416 6.90 20.81 -37.77
N GLU A 417 7.54 20.32 -36.72
CA GLU A 417 8.72 19.45 -36.75
C GLU A 417 8.41 18.01 -36.32
N LEU A 418 7.23 17.53 -36.66
CA LEU A 418 6.64 16.28 -36.16
C LEU A 418 7.51 15.04 -36.35
N PHE A 419 8.43 15.04 -37.28
CA PHE A 419 9.34 13.93 -37.60
C PHE A 419 10.81 14.31 -37.45
N SER A 420 11.11 15.32 -36.65
CA SER A 420 12.47 15.71 -36.38
C SER A 420 13.29 14.51 -35.86
N PRO A 421 14.49 14.26 -36.39
CA PRO A 421 15.37 13.22 -35.85
C PRO A 421 15.97 13.61 -34.51
N VAL A 422 15.78 14.86 -34.07
CA VAL A 422 16.36 15.36 -32.82
C VAL A 422 15.47 14.96 -31.64
N PRO A 423 15.99 14.21 -30.66
CA PRO A 423 15.23 13.88 -29.47
C PRO A 423 14.84 15.13 -28.67
N LEU A 424 13.63 15.14 -28.16
CA LEU A 424 13.16 16.15 -27.22
C LEU A 424 13.63 15.84 -25.81
N ARG A 425 14.04 16.85 -25.08
CA ARG A 425 14.41 16.72 -23.68
C ARG A 425 13.42 17.42 -22.77
N GLY A 426 13.21 16.84 -21.59
CA GLY A 426 12.38 17.44 -20.57
C GLY A 426 12.91 17.14 -19.18
N ILE A 427 12.66 18.07 -18.25
CA ILE A 427 12.96 17.91 -16.84
C ILE A 427 11.75 18.28 -16.00
N GLY A 428 11.35 17.39 -15.07
CA GLY A 428 10.24 17.59 -14.15
C GLY A 428 10.68 17.46 -12.72
N ILE A 429 9.97 18.13 -11.82
CA ILE A 429 10.22 18.09 -10.38
C ILE A 429 8.94 17.75 -9.62
N ALA A 430 9.07 16.91 -8.59
CA ALA A 430 7.98 16.59 -7.66
C ALA A 430 8.51 16.54 -6.22
N CYS A 431 7.64 16.78 -5.25
CA CYS A 431 7.93 16.65 -3.84
C CYS A 431 6.74 16.02 -3.12
N ALA A 432 7.02 15.08 -2.22
CA ALA A 432 6.02 14.42 -1.39
C ALA A 432 6.61 14.00 -0.06
N TYR A 433 5.75 13.46 0.79
CA TYR A 433 6.15 12.89 2.07
C TYR A 433 5.72 11.42 2.18
N GLU A 434 6.30 10.74 3.16
CA GLU A 434 5.83 9.45 3.66
C GLU A 434 5.47 9.63 5.14
N GLY A 435 4.19 9.44 5.45
CA GLY A 435 3.69 9.53 6.81
C GLY A 435 3.71 8.17 7.50
N SER A 436 4.36 8.10 8.65
CA SER A 436 4.34 6.93 9.53
C SER A 436 3.24 7.07 10.56
N ASP A 437 2.53 5.97 10.83
CA ASP A 437 1.46 5.91 11.83
C ASP A 437 0.38 6.97 11.62
N PHE A 438 -0.50 6.71 10.65
CA PHE A 438 -1.67 7.53 10.44
C PHE A 438 -2.56 7.54 11.68
N LEU A 439 -2.86 8.74 12.18
CA LEU A 439 -3.62 8.94 13.42
C LEU A 439 -5.14 8.99 13.20
N GLY A 440 -5.62 8.58 12.02
CA GLY A 440 -7.04 8.53 11.66
C GLY A 440 -7.70 7.20 11.98
N THR A 441 -8.96 7.28 12.32
CA THR A 441 -10.04 6.28 12.45
C THR A 441 -9.72 4.90 13.06
N ASP A 442 -9.68 3.85 12.24
CA ASP A 442 -9.76 2.46 12.76
C ASP A 442 -8.44 1.97 13.37
N LEU A 443 -7.31 2.54 12.96
CA LEU A 443 -5.98 2.14 13.41
C LEU A 443 -5.52 2.84 14.71
N THR A 444 -6.14 3.97 15.07
CA THR A 444 -5.77 4.71 16.29
C THR A 444 -6.23 4.05 17.58
N SER A 445 -7.29 3.25 17.53
CA SER A 445 -7.77 2.48 18.70
C SER A 445 -6.82 1.34 19.07
N MET A 446 -5.92 0.97 18.17
CA MET A 446 -4.99 -0.13 18.37
C MET A 446 -3.76 0.33 19.15
N ARG A 447 -3.62 -0.18 20.37
CA ARG A 447 -2.48 0.13 21.25
C ARG A 447 -1.20 -0.50 20.69
N ARG A 448 -0.26 0.35 20.28
CA ARG A 448 1.09 -0.07 19.94
C ARG A 448 1.93 -0.03 21.17
N SER A 449 2.45 -1.17 21.57
CA SER A 449 3.32 -1.28 22.74
C SER A 449 4.49 -2.22 22.43
N LEU A 450 5.60 -1.98 23.11
CA LEU A 450 6.77 -2.84 23.08
C LEU A 450 7.23 -3.05 24.52
N GLU A 451 7.61 -4.29 24.84
CA GLU A 451 8.17 -4.67 26.12
C GLU A 451 9.60 -5.15 25.90
N VAL A 452 10.47 -4.77 26.83
CA VAL A 452 11.85 -5.28 26.91
C VAL A 452 12.08 -5.77 28.32
N SER A 453 12.62 -6.97 28.45
CA SER A 453 13.08 -7.50 29.71
C SER A 453 14.60 -7.61 29.76
N MET A 454 15.19 -7.37 30.93
CA MET A 454 16.57 -7.66 31.23
C MET A 454 16.60 -8.78 32.28
N GLU A 455 17.14 -9.94 31.92
CA GLU A 455 17.07 -11.15 32.67
C GLU A 455 18.17 -11.22 33.77
N LYS A 456 18.10 -12.21 34.65
CA LYS A 456 19.04 -12.37 35.81
C LYS A 456 20.48 -12.58 35.38
N ASP A 457 20.71 -13.17 34.20
CA ASP A 457 22.04 -13.40 33.62
C ASP A 457 22.61 -12.16 32.92
N GLY A 458 21.84 -11.05 32.86
CA GLY A 458 22.23 -9.83 32.22
C GLY A 458 21.90 -9.80 30.73
N SER A 459 21.27 -10.83 30.15
CA SER A 459 20.74 -10.83 28.81
C SER A 459 19.49 -9.96 28.69
N ALA A 460 19.14 -9.53 27.45
CA ALA A 460 17.94 -8.76 27.20
C ALA A 460 17.06 -9.48 26.19
N VAL A 461 15.75 -9.47 26.44
CA VAL A 461 14.74 -10.01 25.54
C VAL A 461 13.84 -8.88 25.05
N ILE A 462 13.73 -8.73 23.75
CA ILE A 462 12.80 -7.80 23.10
C ILE A 462 11.56 -8.60 22.74
N HIS A 463 10.43 -8.31 23.38
CA HIS A 463 9.16 -8.95 23.08
C HIS A 463 8.47 -8.18 21.94
N ALA A 464 8.73 -8.62 20.73
CA ALA A 464 8.20 -8.00 19.51
C ALA A 464 8.04 -9.04 18.41
N ASP A 465 7.09 -8.79 17.54
CA ASP A 465 6.83 -9.60 16.36
C ASP A 465 7.36 -8.90 15.10
N THR A 466 8.36 -9.49 14.47
CA THR A 466 8.81 -9.11 13.12
C THR A 466 9.46 -10.29 12.41
N SER A 467 9.04 -10.51 11.17
CA SER A 467 9.63 -11.51 10.27
C SER A 467 10.89 -11.02 9.55
N SER A 468 11.19 -9.72 9.63
CA SER A 468 12.33 -9.13 8.94
C SER A 468 13.63 -9.30 9.72
N GLU A 469 14.51 -10.18 9.26
CA GLU A 469 15.84 -10.37 9.82
C GLU A 469 16.65 -9.07 9.90
N THR A 470 16.51 -8.18 8.91
CA THR A 470 17.16 -6.88 8.90
C THR A 470 16.68 -6.01 10.06
N VAL A 471 15.38 -5.96 10.32
CA VAL A 471 14.79 -5.22 11.43
C VAL A 471 15.23 -5.81 12.76
N GLN A 472 15.19 -7.14 12.89
CA GLN A 472 15.68 -7.85 14.09
C GLN A 472 17.14 -7.47 14.41
N ASN A 473 18.00 -7.49 13.40
CA ASN A 473 19.42 -7.13 13.57
C ASN A 473 19.61 -5.66 13.97
N ILE A 474 18.79 -4.74 13.44
CA ILE A 474 18.82 -3.32 13.83
C ILE A 474 18.39 -3.18 15.29
N TRP A 475 17.30 -3.82 15.69
CA TRP A 475 16.79 -3.74 17.05
C TRP A 475 17.73 -4.36 18.07
N LYS A 476 18.32 -5.54 17.78
CA LYS A 476 19.35 -6.16 18.63
C LYS A 476 20.54 -5.23 18.84
N LYS A 477 21.08 -4.66 17.78
CA LYS A 477 22.20 -3.70 17.84
C LYS A 477 21.83 -2.44 18.63
N THR A 478 20.63 -1.90 18.41
CA THR A 478 20.16 -0.69 19.12
C THR A 478 20.03 -0.98 20.63
N ALA A 479 19.43 -2.11 21.00
CA ALA A 479 19.29 -2.50 22.41
C ALA A 479 20.66 -2.75 23.06
N ALA A 480 21.53 -3.51 22.40
CA ALA A 480 22.89 -3.82 22.87
C ALA A 480 23.69 -2.56 23.16
N GLN A 481 23.64 -1.59 22.24
CA GLN A 481 24.34 -0.30 22.37
C GLN A 481 23.83 0.50 23.58
N ILE A 482 22.50 0.61 23.75
CA ILE A 482 21.92 1.41 24.85
C ILE A 482 22.14 0.73 26.19
N LEU A 483 21.96 -0.60 26.26
CA LEU A 483 22.11 -1.36 27.49
C LEU A 483 23.57 -1.68 27.83
N SER A 484 24.51 -1.41 26.93
CA SER A 484 25.93 -1.70 27.04
C SER A 484 26.20 -3.20 27.31
N ILE A 485 25.57 -4.07 26.50
CA ILE A 485 25.73 -5.52 26.50
C ILE A 485 26.13 -6.03 25.10
N PRO A 486 26.72 -7.23 24.97
CA PRO A 486 26.99 -7.82 23.65
C PRO A 486 25.71 -8.04 22.84
N VAL A 487 25.81 -7.95 21.49
CA VAL A 487 24.63 -8.15 20.62
C VAL A 487 24.08 -9.57 20.72
N GLU A 488 24.95 -10.53 20.97
CA GLU A 488 24.63 -11.95 21.16
C GLU A 488 23.80 -12.21 22.43
N ALA A 489 23.89 -11.31 23.41
CA ALA A 489 23.09 -11.34 24.65
C ALA A 489 21.69 -10.73 24.46
N VAL A 490 21.34 -10.27 23.26
CA VAL A 490 20.01 -9.74 22.96
C VAL A 490 19.24 -10.72 22.07
N SER A 491 18.14 -11.24 22.59
CA SER A 491 17.18 -12.07 21.84
C SER A 491 15.92 -11.28 21.48
N ILE A 492 15.21 -11.75 20.46
CA ILE A 492 13.85 -11.28 20.12
C ILE A 492 12.94 -12.48 20.23
N GLU A 493 11.91 -12.34 21.04
CA GLU A 493 10.91 -13.37 21.24
C GLU A 493 9.53 -12.81 20.92
N GLY A 494 8.86 -13.48 19.97
CA GLY A 494 7.44 -13.25 19.72
C GLY A 494 6.65 -13.96 20.81
N ASP A 495 6.07 -13.22 21.73
CA ASP A 495 5.21 -13.81 22.76
C ASP A 495 3.74 -13.70 22.32
N ALA A 496 3.14 -14.85 21.99
CA ALA A 496 1.73 -14.94 21.65
C ALA A 496 0.79 -14.41 22.74
N ALA A 497 1.24 -14.40 24.00
CA ALA A 497 0.48 -13.88 25.14
C ALA A 497 0.50 -12.34 25.26
N LEU A 498 1.49 -11.66 24.66
CA LEU A 498 1.58 -10.20 24.63
C LEU A 498 0.74 -9.59 23.51
N PHE A 499 0.27 -10.40 22.57
CA PHE A 499 -0.54 -9.98 21.44
C PHE A 499 -2.00 -9.87 21.89
N SER A 500 -2.35 -8.72 22.48
CA SER A 500 -3.73 -8.42 22.84
C SER A 500 -4.62 -8.29 21.58
N GLU A 501 -5.93 -8.37 21.75
CA GLU A 501 -6.96 -8.22 20.71
C GLU A 501 -6.83 -6.98 19.81
N ALA A 502 -5.95 -6.06 20.15
CA ALA A 502 -5.75 -4.74 19.55
C ALA A 502 -4.45 -4.59 18.75
N GLU A 503 -3.90 -5.67 18.17
CA GLU A 503 -2.68 -5.55 17.35
C GLU A 503 -2.94 -5.02 15.96
N VAL A 504 -2.05 -4.13 15.57
CA VAL A 504 -1.98 -3.55 14.21
C VAL A 504 -1.23 -4.51 13.31
N PRO A 505 -1.65 -4.72 12.06
CA PRO A 505 -0.89 -5.52 11.11
C PRO A 505 0.55 -5.00 11.01
N GLU A 506 1.51 -5.91 10.92
CA GLU A 506 2.88 -5.60 10.55
C GLU A 506 2.87 -5.07 9.11
N THR A 507 2.58 -3.82 8.96
CA THR A 507 2.86 -3.14 7.71
C THR A 507 4.32 -2.76 7.78
N LEU A 508 5.14 -3.37 6.92
CA LEU A 508 6.61 -3.19 6.86
C LEU A 508 7.07 -1.73 6.94
N ILE A 509 6.14 -0.81 6.81
CA ILE A 509 6.42 0.57 6.58
C ILE A 509 5.93 1.45 7.73
N SER A 510 4.77 1.21 8.33
CA SER A 510 4.21 2.16 9.28
C SER A 510 4.62 1.94 10.74
N ASN A 511 5.10 0.76 11.12
CA ASN A 511 5.34 0.45 12.54
C ASN A 511 6.81 0.41 12.96
N ILE A 512 7.76 0.19 12.02
CA ILE A 512 9.18 -0.04 12.37
C ILE A 512 9.80 1.17 13.05
N SER A 513 9.57 2.38 12.53
CA SER A 513 10.13 3.61 13.11
C SER A 513 9.61 3.85 14.53
N VAL A 514 8.31 3.68 14.73
CA VAL A 514 7.66 3.84 16.04
C VAL A 514 8.11 2.77 17.01
N MET A 515 8.15 1.50 16.57
CA MET A 515 8.62 0.41 17.39
C MET A 515 10.10 0.58 17.81
N THR A 516 10.94 1.10 16.91
CA THR A 516 12.33 1.44 17.22
C THR A 516 12.42 2.54 18.27
N GLN A 517 11.56 3.55 18.21
CA GLN A 517 11.52 4.59 19.25
C GLN A 517 11.02 4.05 20.59
N LEU A 518 10.02 3.16 20.60
CA LEU A 518 9.55 2.49 21.82
C LEU A 518 10.65 1.62 22.41
N LEU A 519 11.39 0.86 21.59
CA LEU A 519 12.55 0.09 21.99
C LEU A 519 13.60 0.96 22.69
N LYS A 520 13.98 2.07 22.09
CA LYS A 520 14.91 3.03 22.73
C LYS A 520 14.40 3.52 24.09
N LYS A 521 13.10 3.89 24.17
CA LYS A 521 12.49 4.32 25.44
C LYS A 521 12.48 3.23 26.50
N CYS A 522 12.25 1.98 26.12
CA CYS A 522 12.33 0.83 27.04
C CYS A 522 13.76 0.62 27.53
N CYS A 523 14.74 0.56 26.61
CA CYS A 523 16.15 0.34 26.94
C CYS A 523 16.71 1.45 27.85
N HIS A 524 16.42 2.72 27.56
CA HIS A 524 16.82 3.83 28.45
C HIS A 524 16.16 3.76 29.83
N ALA A 525 14.92 3.30 29.91
CA ALA A 525 14.27 3.10 31.21
C ALA A 525 14.93 1.96 31.99
N ILE A 526 15.23 0.84 31.34
CA ILE A 526 15.97 -0.28 31.95
C ILE A 526 17.36 0.18 32.45
N GLN A 527 18.08 0.96 31.59
CA GLN A 527 19.41 1.50 31.98
C GLN A 527 19.35 2.34 33.25
N LYS A 528 18.28 3.12 33.46
CA LYS A 528 18.06 3.88 34.70
C LYS A 528 17.67 3.04 35.87
N LEU A 529 16.90 1.95 35.65
CA LEU A 529 16.36 1.09 36.70
C LEU A 529 17.38 0.06 37.18
N ARG A 530 18.29 -0.44 36.33
CA ARG A 530 19.24 -1.51 36.67
C ARG A 530 20.17 -1.20 37.86
N PHE A 531 20.34 0.09 38.17
CA PHE A 531 21.10 0.54 39.34
C PHE A 531 20.26 0.76 40.62
N ARG A 532 18.92 0.57 40.49
CA ARG A 532 17.96 0.84 41.57
C ARG A 532 17.09 -0.36 41.93
N GLN A 533 17.03 -1.35 41.03
CA GLN A 533 16.18 -2.53 41.20
C GLN A 533 16.97 -3.81 40.87
N PRO A 534 16.68 -4.95 41.56
CA PRO A 534 17.27 -6.23 41.20
C PRO A 534 16.72 -6.75 39.87
N LEU A 535 17.50 -7.57 39.14
CA LEU A 535 17.05 -8.30 37.97
C LEU A 535 16.13 -9.47 38.36
N PRO A 536 15.13 -9.84 37.55
CA PRO A 536 14.85 -9.31 36.21
C PRO A 536 14.09 -7.98 36.20
N ILE A 537 14.33 -7.12 35.21
CA ILE A 537 13.61 -5.85 35.04
C ILE A 537 12.82 -5.90 33.72
N LYS A 538 11.51 -5.66 33.80
CA LYS A 538 10.61 -5.60 32.63
C LYS A 538 10.09 -4.19 32.48
N VAL A 539 10.17 -3.65 31.24
CA VAL A 539 9.67 -2.33 30.92
C VAL A 539 8.82 -2.40 29.66
N LYS A 540 7.57 -2.01 29.79
CA LYS A 540 6.63 -1.85 28.66
C LYS A 540 6.41 -0.37 28.38
N ARG A 541 6.43 0.02 27.11
CA ARG A 541 6.10 1.35 26.64
C ARG A 541 5.08 1.26 25.51
N SER A 542 4.11 2.17 25.57
CA SER A 542 3.07 2.29 24.54
C SER A 542 3.22 3.62 23.80
N LEU A 543 2.79 3.63 22.56
CA LEU A 543 2.68 4.86 21.79
C LEU A 543 1.66 5.77 22.47
N THR A 544 2.07 7.00 22.73
CA THR A 544 1.17 8.07 23.19
C THR A 544 0.95 9.03 22.05
N ALA A 545 -0.31 9.34 21.76
CA ALA A 545 -0.65 10.38 20.78
C ALA A 545 0.04 11.72 21.12
N PRO A 546 0.41 12.52 20.12
CA PRO A 546 0.93 13.88 20.35
C PRO A 546 -0.03 14.67 21.24
N LYS A 547 0.50 15.44 22.18
CA LYS A 547 -0.34 16.23 23.12
C LYS A 547 -0.89 17.52 22.49
N LYS A 548 -0.34 17.97 21.38
CA LYS A 548 -0.75 19.17 20.64
C LYS A 548 -1.21 18.80 19.25
N ASP A 549 -2.19 19.52 18.73
CA ASP A 549 -2.70 19.39 17.36
C ASP A 549 -3.07 17.96 17.01
N ILE A 550 -3.76 17.27 17.94
CA ILE A 550 -4.22 15.89 17.77
C ILE A 550 -5.13 15.83 16.55
N TRP A 551 -4.89 14.84 15.70
CA TRP A 551 -5.76 14.58 14.56
C TRP A 551 -7.20 14.29 15.01
N ASN A 552 -8.12 15.06 14.47
CA ASN A 552 -9.55 14.85 14.63
C ASN A 552 -10.13 14.34 13.30
N PRO A 553 -10.53 13.06 13.22
CA PRO A 553 -11.05 12.48 11.99
C PRO A 553 -12.40 13.05 11.57
N ASP A 554 -13.22 13.57 12.51
CA ASP A 554 -14.55 14.12 12.20
C ASP A 554 -14.46 15.51 11.59
N SER A 555 -13.61 16.38 12.13
CA SER A 555 -13.34 17.71 11.57
C SER A 555 -12.24 17.70 10.49
N PHE A 556 -11.56 16.58 10.30
CA PHE A 556 -10.45 16.41 9.38
C PHE A 556 -9.34 17.45 9.57
N CYS A 557 -8.93 17.65 10.84
CA CYS A 557 -8.02 18.70 11.25
C CYS A 557 -6.97 18.18 12.23
N GLY A 558 -5.76 18.71 12.17
CA GLY A 558 -4.66 18.39 13.07
C GLY A 558 -3.45 17.77 12.38
N THR A 559 -2.64 17.03 13.13
CA THR A 559 -1.46 16.31 12.61
C THR A 559 -1.84 14.88 12.24
N PRO A 560 -1.91 14.54 10.95
CA PRO A 560 -2.45 13.24 10.52
C PRO A 560 -1.49 12.05 10.73
N TYR A 561 -0.19 12.30 10.90
CA TYR A 561 0.83 11.28 11.06
C TYR A 561 1.71 11.51 12.28
N TYR A 562 2.22 10.45 12.87
CA TYR A 562 3.14 10.54 14.01
C TYR A 562 4.50 11.10 13.61
N THR A 563 5.03 10.64 12.47
CA THR A 563 6.26 11.18 11.87
C THR A 563 6.10 11.31 10.36
N VAL A 564 6.81 12.24 9.77
CA VAL A 564 6.81 12.50 8.34
C VAL A 564 8.25 12.59 7.84
N SER A 565 8.59 11.83 6.81
CA SER A 565 9.81 11.96 6.02
C SER A 565 9.49 12.67 4.70
N TRP A 566 10.45 13.42 4.17
CA TRP A 566 10.27 14.21 2.97
C TRP A 566 11.18 13.74 1.84
N ALA A 567 10.70 13.78 0.61
CA ALA A 567 11.54 13.61 -0.57
C ALA A 567 11.16 14.58 -1.67
N ALA A 568 12.17 15.05 -2.40
CA ALA A 568 11.98 15.67 -3.69
C ALA A 568 12.75 14.87 -4.75
N ALA A 569 12.17 14.81 -5.95
CA ALA A 569 12.80 14.18 -7.11
C ALA A 569 12.79 15.13 -8.31
N ALA A 570 13.91 15.17 -9.05
CA ALA A 570 13.93 15.66 -10.41
C ALA A 570 14.21 14.49 -11.35
N ALA A 571 13.45 14.41 -12.45
CA ALA A 571 13.63 13.42 -13.50
C ALA A 571 13.91 14.14 -14.82
N GLU A 572 14.95 13.69 -15.53
CA GLU A 572 15.27 14.15 -16.89
C GLU A 572 14.98 13.04 -17.87
N ILE A 573 14.22 13.37 -18.92
CA ILE A 573 13.83 12.42 -19.94
C ILE A 573 14.35 12.83 -21.32
N GLU A 574 14.44 11.86 -22.20
CA GLU A 574 14.67 12.04 -23.62
C GLU A 574 13.54 11.30 -24.37
N LEU A 575 12.80 12.04 -25.18
CA LEU A 575 11.67 11.55 -25.96
C LEU A 575 12.05 11.51 -27.44
N ASN A 576 11.87 10.36 -28.06
CA ASN A 576 12.06 10.19 -29.50
C ASN A 576 10.76 10.56 -30.23
N PRO A 577 10.74 11.65 -31.04
CA PRO A 577 9.55 12.09 -31.72
C PRO A 577 9.14 11.20 -32.91
N GLN A 578 10.01 10.28 -33.36
CA GLN A 578 9.70 9.34 -34.45
C GLN A 578 8.96 8.10 -33.95
N THR A 579 9.33 7.61 -32.76
CA THR A 579 8.76 6.39 -32.17
C THR A 579 7.74 6.68 -31.07
N TYR A 580 7.67 7.92 -30.60
CA TYR A 580 6.85 8.33 -29.44
C TYR A 580 7.16 7.53 -28.18
N THR A 581 8.41 7.08 -28.05
CA THR A 581 8.93 6.47 -26.85
C THR A 581 9.79 7.46 -26.07
N TYR A 582 9.89 7.28 -24.78
CA TYR A 582 10.77 8.10 -23.95
C TYR A 582 11.64 7.23 -23.05
N THR A 583 12.81 7.74 -22.70
CA THR A 583 13.74 7.15 -21.74
C THR A 583 14.00 8.12 -20.61
N VAL A 584 14.09 7.62 -19.39
CA VAL A 584 14.53 8.39 -18.23
C VAL A 584 16.04 8.34 -18.20
N ARG A 585 16.69 9.50 -18.35
CA ARG A 585 18.15 9.61 -18.43
C ARG A 585 18.78 9.77 -17.05
N ASN A 586 18.24 10.69 -16.26
CA ASN A 586 18.77 11.02 -14.95
C ASN A 586 17.64 11.16 -13.93
N ILE A 587 17.93 10.75 -12.71
CA ILE A 587 17.10 10.93 -11.53
C ILE A 587 17.96 11.51 -10.42
N TRP A 588 17.54 12.62 -9.85
CA TRP A 588 18.09 13.21 -8.64
C TRP A 588 17.04 13.11 -7.54
N LEU A 589 17.42 12.55 -6.41
CA LEU A 589 16.57 12.35 -5.24
C LEU A 589 17.24 12.97 -4.01
N SER A 590 16.55 13.83 -3.31
CA SER A 590 16.94 14.32 -1.99
C SER A 590 15.90 13.91 -0.96
N ILE A 591 16.35 13.36 0.17
CA ILE A 591 15.50 12.70 1.17
C ILE A 591 15.88 13.21 2.57
N ASP A 592 14.85 13.60 3.35
CA ASP A 592 14.92 13.74 4.81
C ASP A 592 14.39 12.44 5.46
N GLY A 593 15.28 11.57 5.82
CA GLY A 593 14.99 10.32 6.54
C GLY A 593 15.29 10.40 8.04
N GLY A 594 15.47 11.60 8.59
CA GLY A 594 15.98 11.75 9.95
C GLY A 594 17.45 11.33 10.05
N ASN A 595 17.85 10.85 11.21
CA ASN A 595 19.17 10.28 11.42
C ASN A 595 19.28 8.92 10.71
N ILE A 596 20.01 8.87 9.61
CA ILE A 596 20.20 7.63 8.82
C ILE A 596 21.07 6.66 9.62
N LEU A 597 20.53 5.48 9.90
CA LEU A 597 21.24 4.46 10.70
C LEU A 597 22.39 3.79 9.94
N HIS A 598 22.29 3.73 8.59
CA HIS A 598 23.29 3.10 7.75
C HIS A 598 23.19 3.60 6.30
N ASP A 599 24.01 4.56 5.91
CA ASP A 599 23.91 5.27 4.64
C ASP A 599 23.89 4.35 3.41
N SER A 600 24.81 3.40 3.30
CA SER A 600 24.90 2.53 2.13
C SER A 600 23.68 1.59 2.00
N LYS A 601 23.09 1.14 3.12
CA LYS A 601 21.87 0.33 3.09
C LYS A 601 20.65 1.18 2.76
N ALA A 602 20.57 2.40 3.27
CA ALA A 602 19.50 3.34 2.96
C ALA A 602 19.52 3.70 1.46
N GLU A 603 20.71 4.01 0.91
CA GLU A 603 20.86 4.27 -0.52
C GLU A 603 20.50 3.05 -1.37
N ALA A 604 20.95 1.84 -0.97
CA ALA A 604 20.62 0.60 -1.66
C ALA A 604 19.11 0.35 -1.66
N ALA A 605 18.41 0.61 -0.55
CA ALA A 605 16.95 0.48 -0.45
C ALA A 605 16.22 1.44 -1.38
N VAL A 606 16.64 2.71 -1.44
CA VAL A 606 16.08 3.70 -2.37
C VAL A 606 16.29 3.27 -3.83
N ARG A 607 17.52 2.86 -4.19
CA ARG A 607 17.84 2.36 -5.54
C ARG A 607 17.03 1.12 -5.90
N GLN A 608 16.79 0.22 -4.93
CA GLN A 608 15.94 -0.95 -5.14
C GLN A 608 14.48 -0.54 -5.34
N SER A 609 13.96 0.44 -4.61
CA SER A 609 12.61 0.98 -4.82
C SER A 609 12.44 1.60 -6.21
N ILE A 610 13.48 2.28 -6.74
CA ILE A 610 13.47 2.78 -8.12
C ILE A 610 13.45 1.62 -9.12
N ARG A 611 14.29 0.60 -8.95
CA ARG A 611 14.27 -0.59 -9.82
C ARG A 611 12.92 -1.29 -9.78
N ARG A 612 12.33 -1.40 -8.60
CA ARG A 612 11.00 -1.97 -8.42
C ARG A 612 9.94 -1.17 -9.17
N LEU A 613 9.95 0.16 -9.07
CA LEU A 613 9.04 1.02 -9.83
C LEU A 613 9.20 0.79 -11.35
N PHE A 614 10.43 0.79 -11.84
CA PHE A 614 10.71 0.59 -13.25
C PHE A 614 10.34 -0.81 -13.75
N SER A 615 10.48 -1.85 -12.95
CA SER A 615 10.09 -3.22 -13.30
C SER A 615 8.58 -3.42 -13.41
N CYS A 616 7.78 -2.50 -12.86
CA CYS A 616 6.33 -2.54 -12.98
C CYS A 616 5.81 -2.19 -14.38
N PHE A 617 6.62 -1.58 -15.24
CA PHE A 617 6.18 -1.01 -16.52
C PHE A 617 6.92 -1.59 -17.70
N GLU A 618 6.18 -2.08 -18.69
CA GLU A 618 6.74 -2.59 -19.95
C GLU A 618 7.57 -1.54 -20.68
N GLU A 619 7.16 -0.27 -20.60
CA GLU A 619 7.81 0.88 -21.22
C GLU A 619 9.26 1.05 -20.76
N PHE A 620 9.61 0.57 -19.58
CA PHE A 620 10.97 0.66 -19.03
C PHE A 620 11.78 -0.64 -19.09
N GLN A 621 11.16 -1.79 -19.40
CA GLN A 621 11.85 -3.09 -19.39
C GLN A 621 13.01 -3.17 -20.39
N ASN A 622 12.86 -2.54 -21.55
CA ASN A 622 13.87 -2.49 -22.60
C ASN A 622 14.67 -1.17 -22.64
N SER A 623 14.46 -0.31 -21.64
CA SER A 623 15.18 0.97 -21.54
C SER A 623 16.39 0.82 -20.60
N PRO A 624 17.52 1.50 -20.88
CA PRO A 624 18.63 1.52 -19.95
C PRO A 624 18.21 2.11 -18.61
N PHE A 625 18.69 1.52 -17.51
CA PHE A 625 18.42 2.06 -16.18
C PHE A 625 19.03 3.47 -16.06
N PRO A 626 18.30 4.46 -15.55
CA PRO A 626 18.76 5.84 -15.46
C PRO A 626 19.97 6.00 -14.55
N ALA A 627 20.75 7.05 -14.78
CA ALA A 627 21.72 7.50 -13.80
C ALA A 627 20.98 8.07 -12.58
N VAL A 628 21.27 7.54 -11.40
CA VAL A 628 20.57 7.90 -10.15
C VAL A 628 21.53 8.53 -9.16
N SER A 629 21.21 9.73 -8.69
CA SER A 629 21.87 10.42 -7.57
C SER A 629 20.91 10.47 -6.38
N VAL A 630 21.33 9.91 -5.26
CA VAL A 630 20.57 9.94 -3.99
C VAL A 630 21.35 10.74 -2.98
N ASN A 631 20.69 11.69 -2.34
CA ASN A 631 21.24 12.50 -1.27
C ASN A 631 20.34 12.48 -0.05
N PHE A 632 20.90 12.24 1.13
CA PHE A 632 20.22 12.36 2.40
C PHE A 632 20.56 13.69 3.06
N ILE A 633 19.54 14.46 3.43
CA ILE A 633 19.74 15.71 4.15
C ILE A 633 20.06 15.41 5.61
N PRO A 634 21.14 15.97 6.17
CA PRO A 634 21.44 15.83 7.57
C PRO A 634 20.29 16.34 8.44
N SER A 635 19.81 15.51 9.33
CA SER A 635 18.72 15.83 10.26
C SER A 635 19.06 15.38 11.66
N GLY A 636 18.82 16.23 12.66
CA GLY A 636 18.94 15.87 14.07
C GLY A 636 17.71 15.10 14.62
N SER A 637 16.73 14.78 13.76
CA SER A 637 15.55 14.04 14.17
C SER A 637 15.80 12.54 14.27
N GLU A 638 14.92 11.82 14.99
CA GLU A 638 14.96 10.35 15.03
C GLU A 638 14.84 9.74 13.63
N PRO A 639 15.36 8.52 13.41
CA PRO A 639 15.23 7.82 12.14
C PRO A 639 13.78 7.76 11.67
N LYS A 640 13.56 8.07 10.40
CA LYS A 640 12.25 8.08 9.76
C LYS A 640 12.19 7.02 8.67
N GLN A 641 10.98 6.69 8.24
CA GLN A 641 10.72 5.79 7.14
C GLN A 641 11.01 6.45 5.80
N ILE A 642 11.60 5.69 4.86
CA ILE A 642 11.97 6.18 3.52
C ILE A 642 11.61 5.18 2.39
N GLY A 643 10.90 4.09 2.73
CA GLY A 643 10.72 2.95 1.81
C GLY A 643 9.89 3.28 0.58
N ASP A 644 8.94 4.17 0.75
CA ASP A 644 7.89 4.41 -0.23
C ASP A 644 7.97 5.80 -0.89
N LEU A 645 8.86 6.66 -0.44
CA LEU A 645 9.04 8.00 -0.98
C LEU A 645 9.24 8.03 -2.50
N VAL A 646 9.94 7.02 -3.05
CA VAL A 646 10.16 6.88 -4.50
C VAL A 646 8.85 6.83 -5.27
N PHE A 647 7.88 6.07 -4.79
CA PHE A 647 6.58 5.92 -5.46
C PHE A 647 5.73 7.18 -5.34
N ASN A 648 5.93 7.97 -4.29
CA ASN A 648 5.21 9.22 -4.07
C ASN A 648 5.72 10.35 -4.97
N VAL A 649 7.00 10.37 -5.33
CA VAL A 649 7.58 11.50 -6.05
C VAL A 649 7.91 11.19 -7.51
N LEU A 650 8.42 9.99 -7.83
CA LEU A 650 9.03 9.72 -9.12
C LEU A 650 8.03 9.64 -10.29
N PRO A 651 6.82 9.01 -10.15
CA PRO A 651 5.84 9.02 -11.22
C PRO A 651 5.44 10.43 -11.65
N ALA A 652 5.24 11.35 -10.70
CA ALA A 652 4.91 12.74 -10.98
C ALA A 652 6.11 13.48 -11.61
N ALA A 653 7.33 13.28 -11.12
CA ALA A 653 8.52 13.93 -11.69
C ALA A 653 8.73 13.52 -13.16
N ILE A 654 8.57 12.23 -13.49
CA ILE A 654 8.67 11.71 -14.86
C ILE A 654 7.55 12.30 -15.74
N THR A 655 6.31 12.27 -15.26
CA THR A 655 5.17 12.82 -16.00
C THR A 655 5.35 14.32 -16.27
N ASN A 656 5.81 15.06 -15.26
CA ASN A 656 6.07 16.49 -15.39
C ASN A 656 7.20 16.79 -16.40
N ALA A 657 8.23 15.92 -16.47
CA ALA A 657 9.30 16.03 -17.46
C ALA A 657 8.77 15.83 -18.90
N VAL A 658 7.94 14.81 -19.11
CA VAL A 658 7.32 14.55 -20.42
C VAL A 658 6.34 15.66 -20.80
N SER A 659 5.53 16.13 -19.83
CA SER A 659 4.61 17.26 -20.04
C SER A 659 5.37 18.54 -20.43
N GLN A 660 6.51 18.81 -19.83
CA GLN A 660 7.37 19.95 -20.15
C GLN A 660 7.97 19.83 -21.56
N ALA A 661 8.47 18.64 -21.95
CA ALA A 661 9.03 18.41 -23.28
C ALA A 661 8.01 18.59 -24.39
N LEU A 662 6.77 18.13 -24.18
CA LEU A 662 5.67 18.21 -25.16
C LEU A 662 4.86 19.49 -25.06
N GLN A 663 5.07 20.32 -24.04
CA GLN A 663 4.22 21.47 -23.69
C GLN A 663 2.72 21.10 -23.63
N SER A 664 2.44 19.87 -23.22
CA SER A 664 1.12 19.25 -23.34
C SER A 664 0.32 19.25 -22.04
N LYS A 665 -1.00 19.06 -22.22
CA LYS A 665 -1.98 18.86 -21.14
C LYS A 665 -2.23 17.36 -20.97
N ASN A 666 -2.70 16.94 -19.80
CA ASN A 666 -3.36 15.64 -19.57
C ASN A 666 -2.52 14.39 -19.85
N LEU A 667 -1.45 14.20 -19.12
CA LEU A 667 -0.73 12.93 -19.11
C LEU A 667 -1.18 12.08 -17.90
N SER A 668 -1.46 10.81 -18.17
CA SER A 668 -1.66 9.78 -17.12
C SER A 668 -0.42 8.92 -17.06
N PHE A 669 -0.08 8.42 -15.88
CA PHE A 669 1.04 7.50 -15.74
C PHE A 669 0.51 6.05 -15.62
N PRO A 670 1.09 5.06 -16.30
CA PRO A 670 2.23 5.13 -17.22
C PRO A 670 1.88 5.84 -18.54
N ILE A 671 2.88 6.52 -19.11
CA ILE A 671 2.71 7.26 -20.35
C ILE A 671 3.00 6.33 -21.52
N LYS A 672 1.96 5.92 -22.22
CA LYS A 672 2.08 4.99 -23.36
C LYS A 672 2.45 5.71 -24.66
N PRO A 673 3.21 5.06 -25.56
CA PRO A 673 3.56 5.63 -26.87
C PRO A 673 2.35 6.14 -27.65
N LYS A 674 1.25 5.41 -27.63
CA LYS A 674 -0.02 5.84 -28.26
C LYS A 674 -0.53 7.16 -27.69
N SER A 675 -0.45 7.37 -26.36
CA SER A 675 -0.89 8.63 -25.75
C SER A 675 -0.01 9.80 -26.17
N LEU A 676 1.29 9.57 -26.33
CA LEU A 676 2.23 10.58 -26.82
C LEU A 676 1.96 10.94 -28.28
N TYR A 677 1.69 9.93 -29.12
CA TYR A 677 1.28 10.13 -30.51
C TYR A 677 -0.02 10.93 -30.61
N ASP A 678 -1.06 10.54 -29.87
CA ASP A 678 -2.36 11.22 -29.88
C ASP A 678 -2.22 12.70 -29.50
N ILE A 679 -1.37 13.01 -28.50
CA ILE A 679 -1.07 14.38 -28.09
C ILE A 679 -0.33 15.14 -29.18
N ALA A 680 0.71 14.55 -29.76
CA ALA A 680 1.51 15.18 -30.80
C ALA A 680 0.67 15.51 -32.05
N MET A 681 -0.26 14.62 -32.39
CA MET A 681 -1.18 14.81 -33.55
C MET A 681 -2.40 15.69 -33.24
N GLY A 682 -2.54 16.17 -31.99
CA GLY A 682 -3.71 16.96 -31.58
C GLY A 682 -5.02 16.16 -31.61
N ILE A 683 -4.95 14.82 -31.59
CA ILE A 683 -6.10 13.93 -31.63
C ILE A 683 -6.81 14.00 -30.26
N LYS A 684 -7.99 14.62 -30.24
CA LYS A 684 -8.85 14.58 -29.06
C LYS A 684 -9.39 13.15 -28.89
N LYS A 685 -9.20 12.51 -27.76
CA LYS A 685 -9.88 11.24 -27.46
C LYS A 685 -11.40 11.45 -27.55
N ILE A 686 -12.05 10.70 -28.46
CA ILE A 686 -13.50 10.55 -28.50
C ILE A 686 -13.90 9.85 -27.20
N GLY A 687 -14.25 10.60 -26.16
CA GLY A 687 -14.54 10.09 -24.81
C GLY A 687 -14.22 11.08 -23.69
N GLU A 688 -13.42 12.13 -23.96
CA GLU A 688 -13.35 13.36 -23.14
C GLU A 688 -14.37 14.37 -23.67
N ILE A 689 -15.57 13.90 -24.08
CA ILE A 689 -16.74 14.76 -24.19
C ILE A 689 -17.00 15.25 -22.77
N ASP A 690 -16.87 16.55 -22.65
CA ASP A 690 -17.23 17.35 -21.51
C ASP A 690 -18.42 16.74 -20.75
N ALA A 691 -18.17 16.10 -19.62
CA ALA A 691 -19.19 15.92 -18.59
C ALA A 691 -19.62 17.31 -18.02
N HIS A 692 -19.51 18.36 -18.84
CA HIS A 692 -19.72 19.76 -18.48
C HIS A 692 -20.94 20.40 -19.11
N THR A 693 -21.77 19.66 -19.86
CA THR A 693 -23.09 20.20 -20.24
C THR A 693 -24.14 19.15 -19.88
N ASP A 694 -24.56 19.13 -18.64
CA ASP A 694 -25.95 18.95 -18.21
C ASP A 694 -25.98 18.64 -16.70
N ASN A 695 -26.04 19.68 -15.88
CA ASN A 695 -26.81 19.68 -14.63
C ASN A 695 -26.73 21.03 -13.90
N HIS A 696 -26.99 22.12 -14.64
CA HIS A 696 -27.47 23.36 -13.99
C HIS A 696 -28.64 23.91 -14.82
N LYS A 697 -29.75 23.15 -14.85
CA LYS A 697 -31.10 23.65 -15.06
C LYS A 697 -32.09 22.53 -14.69
N ARG A 698 -32.36 22.42 -13.39
CA ARG A 698 -33.73 22.26 -12.80
C ARG A 698 -33.59 22.05 -11.30
#